data_b2f9b4c47c3e6adfb322217e6d992291
#
_entry.id   b2f9b4c47c3e6adfb322217e6d992291
#
_cell.length_a   1.000
_cell.length_b   1.000
_cell.length_c   1.000
_cell.angle_alpha   90.00
_cell.angle_beta   90.00
_cell.angle_gamma   90.00
#
_symmetry.space_group_name_H-M   'P 1'
#
loop_
_entity.id
_entity.type
_entity.pdbx_description
1 polymer ?
#
loop_
_entity_poly.entity_id
_entity_poly.type
_entity_poly.pdbx_seq_one_letter_code
_entity_poly.pdbx_strand_id
1 'polypeptide(L)'
;MTLRVRGLEVTFVGSGRPVPAVRGIDFEVSANQVLGIVGESGSGKSVTSLAISGLLPPGAQVQGSIELDGVELTSLGPEALRKTRGRDVGMVFQDPTTTLNPVLPIGRQVIEGQVAHGQVQAGQATQRAIELLREVDIPDPEGRASQFPHQFSGGMRQRAVIAMAMSGRPKLIIADEPTTALDVTVQAQVLAVLAKRQVDTGAAVILITHDLGVVAEVADQVAVMYGGRIVESGPVQAIFAHPHHPYTVGLLRSVPRLDTVDTRLVPIIGQPPTPTALPTGCAFHPRCPVGRNRLVCAGQDPALRPVGPSHSSACHFPEEVASLMAAAEPKAAAVPRGPAPLEVPTAAPLLVVDQLQVYYPIKAGVLRRRVGWVRAVDGVNLAVHAGETLGLVGESGCGKTTTGRAIMGLVAKSGGHVLFDGQDITHLKGDGMRQVRRHMQYIFQDPYSSLNPVLTVGDIVAEPLRIHGLYDSLGGAKWVAQLFDMVGLSTTMMQRYPQEFSGGQRQRIGIARALALKPRLLILDEPVAALDVSIQAQVINLLQDLQRELGLAYLFIAHDLSVVRHISDRVAVMYLGRIVEESTKAALYQLPLHPYTQSLMSAVPVPDPGARATRQRILLEGDIPNPASPPTGCHFHPRCFKATELCKRESPAFVAYPGSPTRVACHHAGPLP
;
A
#
# COMPACT_ATOMS: atom_id res chain seq x y z
N MET A 1 -31.30 -6.44 11.59
CA MET A 1 -30.34 -5.34 11.59
C MET A 1 -29.24 -5.74 12.52
N THR A 2 -28.01 -5.76 12.06
CA THR A 2 -26.95 -6.35 12.87
C THR A 2 -26.25 -5.33 13.77
N LEU A 3 -25.80 -4.20 13.23
CA LEU A 3 -25.11 -3.16 13.99
C LEU A 3 -25.78 -1.80 13.77
N ARG A 4 -25.96 -1.04 14.84
CA ARG A 4 -26.40 0.34 14.81
C ARG A 4 -25.48 1.18 15.71
N VAL A 5 -24.91 2.23 15.18
CA VAL A 5 -24.07 3.22 15.88
C VAL A 5 -24.79 4.56 15.84
N ARG A 6 -24.94 5.22 16.99
CA ARG A 6 -25.63 6.52 17.10
C ARG A 6 -24.85 7.49 17.99
N GLY A 7 -24.56 8.66 17.44
CA GLY A 7 -23.90 9.75 18.15
C GLY A 7 -22.56 9.32 18.77
N LEU A 8 -21.84 8.39 18.15
CA LEU A 8 -20.60 7.87 18.75
C LEU A 8 -19.53 8.95 18.79
N GLU A 9 -19.09 9.26 19.99
CA GLU A 9 -17.96 10.16 20.26
C GLU A 9 -16.88 9.42 21.03
N VAL A 10 -15.62 9.64 20.64
CA VAL A 10 -14.45 9.09 21.33
C VAL A 10 -13.43 10.20 21.55
N THR A 11 -13.14 10.47 22.83
CA THR A 11 -12.15 11.50 23.23
C THR A 11 -11.08 10.85 24.10
N PHE A 12 -9.82 11.04 23.73
CA PHE A 12 -8.70 10.62 24.55
C PHE A 12 -8.33 11.74 25.53
N VAL A 13 -8.37 11.41 26.82
CA VAL A 13 -8.02 12.32 27.90
C VAL A 13 -6.69 11.88 28.50
N GLY A 14 -5.64 12.68 28.29
CA GLY A 14 -4.30 12.48 28.83
C GLY A 14 -3.84 13.69 29.66
N SER A 15 -2.52 13.81 29.89
CA SER A 15 -1.94 14.98 30.59
C SER A 15 -1.97 16.28 29.79
N GLY A 16 -2.40 16.23 28.52
CA GLY A 16 -2.52 17.37 27.62
C GLY A 16 -3.98 17.79 27.36
N ARG A 17 -4.20 18.50 26.23
CA ARG A 17 -5.56 18.84 25.77
C ARG A 17 -6.29 17.56 25.35
N PRO A 18 -7.62 17.44 25.63
CA PRO A 18 -8.43 16.35 25.14
C PRO A 18 -8.34 16.24 23.60
N VAL A 19 -8.26 15.01 23.09
CA VAL A 19 -8.16 14.71 21.66
C VAL A 19 -9.45 14.06 21.18
N PRO A 20 -10.39 14.80 20.56
CA PRO A 20 -11.63 14.26 20.01
C PRO A 20 -11.32 13.51 18.71
N ALA A 21 -11.19 12.19 18.80
CA ALA A 21 -10.84 11.34 17.65
C ALA A 21 -12.07 10.95 16.82
N VAL A 22 -13.25 10.80 17.46
CA VAL A 22 -14.54 10.57 16.79
C VAL A 22 -15.54 11.56 17.38
N ARG A 23 -16.36 12.18 16.52
CA ARG A 23 -17.13 13.38 16.86
C ARG A 23 -18.60 13.27 16.43
N GLY A 24 -19.33 12.36 17.03
CA GLY A 24 -20.77 12.15 16.78
C GLY A 24 -21.04 11.53 15.39
N ILE A 25 -20.72 10.24 15.24
CA ILE A 25 -20.99 9.52 13.99
C ILE A 25 -22.18 8.59 14.14
N ASP A 26 -22.95 8.47 13.05
CA ASP A 26 -24.13 7.62 12.94
C ASP A 26 -24.01 6.75 11.71
N PHE A 27 -24.19 5.43 11.86
CA PHE A 27 -24.30 4.51 10.75
C PHE A 27 -24.95 3.17 11.19
N GLU A 28 -25.38 2.40 10.20
CA GLU A 28 -26.01 1.09 10.40
C GLU A 28 -25.44 0.09 9.40
N VAL A 29 -25.33 -1.16 9.80
CA VAL A 29 -24.88 -2.26 8.93
C VAL A 29 -25.82 -3.45 9.13
N SER A 30 -26.37 -3.95 8.04
CA SER A 30 -27.26 -5.12 8.06
C SER A 30 -26.48 -6.42 7.89
N ALA A 31 -27.12 -7.56 8.24
CA ALA A 31 -26.56 -8.87 7.93
C ALA A 31 -26.28 -9.00 6.42
N ASN A 32 -25.23 -9.71 6.06
CA ASN A 32 -24.75 -9.86 4.67
C ASN A 32 -24.34 -8.56 3.96
N GLN A 33 -24.24 -7.44 4.67
CA GLN A 33 -23.86 -6.14 4.09
C GLN A 33 -22.41 -5.82 4.41
N VAL A 34 -21.70 -5.20 3.44
CA VAL A 34 -20.36 -4.65 3.60
C VAL A 34 -20.44 -3.14 3.65
N LEU A 35 -20.07 -2.53 4.77
CA LEU A 35 -19.85 -1.09 4.91
C LEU A 35 -18.36 -0.78 4.75
N GLY A 36 -18.00 -0.04 3.70
CA GLY A 36 -16.66 0.52 3.54
C GLY A 36 -16.52 1.83 4.32
N ILE A 37 -15.57 1.93 5.23
CA ILE A 37 -15.21 3.20 5.91
C ILE A 37 -13.89 3.69 5.34
N VAL A 38 -13.91 4.85 4.68
CA VAL A 38 -12.75 5.42 3.98
C VAL A 38 -12.39 6.81 4.49
N GLY A 39 -11.15 7.24 4.27
CA GLY A 39 -10.66 8.57 4.63
C GLY A 39 -9.14 8.58 4.84
N GLU A 40 -8.54 9.77 4.91
CA GLU A 40 -7.11 9.93 5.20
C GLU A 40 -6.75 9.43 6.61
N SER A 41 -5.45 9.18 6.86
CA SER A 41 -4.94 8.81 8.18
C SER A 41 -5.29 9.86 9.22
N GLY A 42 -5.64 9.43 10.45
CA GLY A 42 -6.11 10.32 11.51
C GLY A 42 -7.55 10.77 11.38
N SER A 43 -8.35 10.29 10.42
CA SER A 43 -9.77 10.65 10.30
C SER A 43 -10.70 9.98 11.33
N GLY A 44 -10.19 9.03 12.16
CA GLY A 44 -10.94 8.36 13.22
C GLY A 44 -11.39 6.92 12.90
N LYS A 45 -11.06 6.36 11.74
CA LYS A 45 -11.51 5.03 11.27
C LYS A 45 -11.19 3.90 12.25
N SER A 46 -9.90 3.71 12.56
CA SER A 46 -9.45 2.64 13.48
C SER A 46 -9.92 2.88 14.93
N VAL A 47 -10.10 4.14 15.34
CA VAL A 47 -10.67 4.46 16.66
C VAL A 47 -12.13 4.01 16.72
N THR A 48 -12.89 4.19 15.63
CA THR A 48 -14.28 3.70 15.53
C THR A 48 -14.34 2.18 15.65
N SER A 49 -13.46 1.44 14.97
CA SER A 49 -13.40 -0.04 15.05
C SER A 49 -13.07 -0.53 16.46
N LEU A 50 -12.11 0.12 17.12
CA LEU A 50 -11.73 -0.18 18.50
C LEU A 50 -12.84 0.15 19.50
N ALA A 51 -13.62 1.20 19.27
CA ALA A 51 -14.78 1.55 20.08
C ALA A 51 -15.86 0.45 20.01
N ILE A 52 -16.21 0.00 18.79
CA ILE A 52 -17.21 -1.06 18.58
C ILE A 52 -16.77 -2.37 19.24
N SER A 53 -15.49 -2.74 19.13
CA SER A 53 -14.94 -3.96 19.74
C SER A 53 -14.62 -3.84 21.24
N GLY A 54 -14.78 -2.64 21.83
CA GLY A 54 -14.45 -2.38 23.24
C GLY A 54 -12.96 -2.55 23.54
N LEU A 55 -12.07 -2.17 22.61
CA LEU A 55 -10.62 -2.34 22.68
C LEU A 55 -9.86 -1.01 22.76
N LEU A 56 -10.56 0.08 23.07
CA LEU A 56 -9.90 1.37 23.25
C LEU A 56 -8.92 1.33 24.44
N PRO A 57 -7.79 2.05 24.36
CA PRO A 57 -6.82 2.12 25.44
C PRO A 57 -7.41 2.83 26.67
N PRO A 58 -6.84 2.60 27.89
CA PRO A 58 -7.23 3.30 29.09
C PRO A 58 -7.17 4.83 28.90
N GLY A 59 -8.18 5.55 29.44
CA GLY A 59 -8.27 7.01 29.32
C GLY A 59 -9.10 7.47 28.11
N ALA A 60 -9.59 6.57 27.26
CA ALA A 60 -10.59 6.91 26.24
C ALA A 60 -11.97 7.05 26.88
N GLN A 61 -12.65 8.18 26.59
CA GLN A 61 -14.04 8.42 26.94
C GLN A 61 -14.90 8.17 25.72
N VAL A 62 -15.91 7.30 25.87
CA VAL A 62 -16.87 6.92 24.81
C VAL A 62 -18.24 7.45 25.19
N GLN A 63 -18.90 8.15 24.27
CA GLN A 63 -20.29 8.59 24.39
C GLN A 63 -21.08 8.10 23.15
N GLY A 64 -22.42 8.09 23.26
CA GLY A 64 -23.29 7.57 22.23
C GLY A 64 -23.68 6.09 22.47
N SER A 65 -24.25 5.45 21.47
CA SER A 65 -24.81 4.10 21.53
C SER A 65 -24.21 3.22 20.44
N ILE A 66 -23.85 1.99 20.81
CA ILE A 66 -23.40 0.93 19.89
C ILE A 66 -24.25 -0.30 20.17
N GLU A 67 -25.25 -0.53 19.35
CA GLU A 67 -26.18 -1.67 19.45
C GLU A 67 -25.82 -2.78 18.46
N LEU A 68 -25.55 -3.98 18.95
CA LEU A 68 -25.32 -5.18 18.14
C LEU A 68 -26.47 -6.18 18.39
N ASP A 69 -27.33 -6.40 17.40
CA ASP A 69 -28.48 -7.34 17.47
C ASP A 69 -29.37 -7.11 18.69
N GLY A 70 -29.64 -5.84 19.02
CA GLY A 70 -30.47 -5.47 20.18
C GLY A 70 -29.72 -5.40 21.51
N VAL A 71 -28.41 -5.65 21.52
CA VAL A 71 -27.56 -5.56 22.71
C VAL A 71 -26.74 -4.29 22.67
N GLU A 72 -26.93 -3.40 23.65
CA GLU A 72 -26.13 -2.17 23.81
C GLU A 72 -24.76 -2.48 24.36
N LEU A 73 -23.72 -2.34 23.51
CA LEU A 73 -22.34 -2.68 23.86
C LEU A 73 -21.68 -1.65 24.79
N THR A 74 -22.03 -0.36 24.67
CA THR A 74 -21.44 0.73 25.48
C THR A 74 -21.80 0.64 26.95
N SER A 75 -22.90 -0.03 27.29
CA SER A 75 -23.34 -0.27 28.67
C SER A 75 -22.79 -1.54 29.30
N LEU A 76 -22.14 -2.41 28.52
CA LEU A 76 -21.60 -3.69 29.02
C LEU A 76 -20.35 -3.47 29.86
N GLY A 77 -20.27 -4.18 30.97
CA GLY A 77 -19.02 -4.26 31.75
C GLY A 77 -17.92 -5.06 31.00
N PRO A 78 -16.65 -4.91 31.45
CA PRO A 78 -15.50 -5.50 30.75
C PRO A 78 -15.59 -7.00 30.51
N GLU A 79 -16.18 -7.76 31.44
CA GLU A 79 -16.33 -9.21 31.31
C GLU A 79 -17.39 -9.60 30.29
N ALA A 80 -18.51 -8.87 30.24
CA ALA A 80 -19.56 -9.08 29.25
C ALA A 80 -19.03 -8.75 27.84
N LEU A 81 -18.30 -7.62 27.67
CA LEU A 81 -17.62 -7.28 26.43
C LEU A 81 -16.59 -8.35 25.99
N ARG A 82 -15.86 -8.94 26.97
CA ARG A 82 -14.94 -10.04 26.64
C ARG A 82 -15.67 -11.24 26.06
N LYS A 83 -16.88 -11.52 26.51
CA LYS A 83 -17.72 -12.64 25.99
C LYS A 83 -18.29 -12.38 24.59
N THR A 84 -18.44 -11.11 24.16
CA THR A 84 -18.88 -10.78 22.79
C THR A 84 -17.75 -10.89 21.77
N ARG A 85 -16.51 -10.58 22.18
CA ARG A 85 -15.33 -10.63 21.34
C ARG A 85 -15.00 -12.08 20.92
N GLY A 86 -14.78 -12.31 19.63
CA GLY A 86 -14.52 -13.62 19.04
C GLY A 86 -15.76 -14.50 18.85
N ARG A 87 -16.85 -14.25 19.59
CA ARG A 87 -18.13 -14.95 19.45
C ARG A 87 -19.12 -14.20 18.56
N ASP A 88 -19.38 -12.92 18.89
CA ASP A 88 -20.36 -12.07 18.17
C ASP A 88 -19.67 -11.03 17.29
N VAL A 89 -18.48 -10.54 17.70
CA VAL A 89 -17.63 -9.58 16.95
C VAL A 89 -16.28 -10.23 16.68
N GLY A 90 -15.95 -10.44 15.41
CA GLY A 90 -14.61 -10.79 14.93
C GLY A 90 -13.84 -9.58 14.47
N MET A 91 -12.55 -9.50 14.76
CA MET A 91 -11.70 -8.37 14.33
C MET A 91 -10.45 -8.86 13.61
N VAL A 92 -10.22 -8.32 12.42
CA VAL A 92 -8.99 -8.46 11.64
C VAL A 92 -8.21 -7.16 11.80
N PHE A 93 -7.07 -7.23 12.48
CA PHE A 93 -6.21 -6.07 12.74
C PHE A 93 -5.30 -5.74 11.54
N GLN A 94 -4.83 -4.51 11.47
CA GLN A 94 -4.03 -3.96 10.38
C GLN A 94 -2.71 -4.71 10.15
N ASP A 95 -1.99 -5.10 11.21
CA ASP A 95 -0.69 -5.80 11.10
C ASP A 95 -0.78 -7.22 11.65
N PRO A 96 -0.72 -8.25 10.78
CA PRO A 96 -0.73 -9.65 11.20
C PRO A 96 0.53 -10.04 12.00
N THR A 97 1.63 -9.29 11.88
CA THR A 97 2.88 -9.59 12.59
C THR A 97 2.77 -9.27 14.07
N THR A 98 2.08 -8.20 14.42
CA THR A 98 1.82 -7.81 15.81
C THR A 98 0.62 -8.55 16.41
N THR A 99 -0.32 -9.01 15.57
CA THR A 99 -1.50 -9.77 16.00
C THR A 99 -1.16 -11.19 16.43
N LEU A 100 -0.26 -11.84 15.68
CA LEU A 100 0.12 -13.24 15.94
C LEU A 100 1.28 -13.31 16.96
N ASN A 101 1.10 -14.17 17.97
CA ASN A 101 2.16 -14.43 18.94
C ASN A 101 3.28 -15.29 18.30
N PRO A 102 4.52 -14.76 18.18
CA PRO A 102 5.60 -15.42 17.44
C PRO A 102 6.10 -16.73 18.07
N VAL A 103 5.79 -16.99 19.34
CA VAL A 103 6.24 -18.19 20.07
C VAL A 103 5.15 -19.25 20.23
N LEU A 104 3.97 -19.06 19.64
CA LEU A 104 2.89 -20.04 19.61
C LEU A 104 2.64 -20.56 18.20
N PRO A 105 2.36 -21.87 18.04
CA PRO A 105 1.94 -22.44 16.76
C PRO A 105 0.64 -21.78 16.24
N ILE A 106 0.52 -21.65 14.92
CA ILE A 106 -0.63 -21.01 14.26
C ILE A 106 -1.94 -21.71 14.59
N GLY A 107 -1.96 -23.06 14.53
CA GLY A 107 -3.20 -23.83 14.82
C GLY A 107 -3.74 -23.57 16.21
N ARG A 108 -2.87 -23.39 17.22
CA ARG A 108 -3.29 -23.05 18.58
C ARG A 108 -3.95 -21.67 18.62
N GLN A 109 -3.38 -20.69 17.94
CA GLN A 109 -3.89 -19.31 17.91
C GLN A 109 -5.24 -19.21 17.18
N VAL A 110 -5.38 -19.90 16.03
CA VAL A 110 -6.61 -19.88 15.23
C VAL A 110 -7.81 -20.41 15.99
N ILE A 111 -7.62 -21.40 16.88
CA ILE A 111 -8.72 -22.03 17.62
C ILE A 111 -8.95 -21.47 19.02
N GLU A 112 -8.03 -20.59 19.51
CA GLU A 112 -8.02 -20.09 20.87
C GLU A 112 -9.37 -19.48 21.30
N GLY A 113 -9.98 -18.67 20.42
CA GLY A 113 -11.30 -18.06 20.68
C GLY A 113 -12.41 -19.08 20.90
N GLN A 114 -12.50 -20.13 20.08
CA GLN A 114 -13.52 -21.17 20.23
C GLN A 114 -13.32 -21.99 21.52
N VAL A 115 -12.07 -22.29 21.88
CA VAL A 115 -11.75 -22.99 23.13
C VAL A 115 -12.09 -22.11 24.34
N ALA A 116 -11.74 -20.83 24.32
CA ALA A 116 -12.01 -19.87 25.40
C ALA A 116 -13.51 -19.64 25.63
N HIS A 117 -14.34 -19.77 24.58
CA HIS A 117 -15.80 -19.68 24.65
C HIS A 117 -16.51 -21.03 24.87
N GLY A 118 -15.75 -22.12 25.03
CA GLY A 118 -16.31 -23.46 25.25
C GLY A 118 -17.02 -24.06 24.02
N GLN A 119 -16.80 -23.53 22.82
CA GLN A 119 -17.42 -24.00 21.58
C GLN A 119 -16.75 -25.28 21.06
N VAL A 120 -15.49 -25.51 21.40
CA VAL A 120 -14.69 -26.67 21.00
C VAL A 120 -13.96 -27.24 22.22
N GLN A 121 -14.07 -28.59 22.38
CA GLN A 121 -13.34 -29.29 23.43
C GLN A 121 -11.84 -29.39 23.07
N ALA A 122 -10.97 -29.43 24.10
CA ALA A 122 -9.52 -29.48 23.91
C ALA A 122 -9.05 -30.64 23.00
N GLY A 123 -9.69 -31.79 23.10
CA GLY A 123 -9.38 -32.97 22.26
C GLY A 123 -9.72 -32.83 20.77
N GLN A 124 -10.58 -31.88 20.41
CA GLN A 124 -11.00 -31.60 19.03
C GLN A 124 -10.32 -30.37 18.45
N ALA A 125 -9.59 -29.60 19.28
CA ALA A 125 -9.04 -28.30 18.92
C ALA A 125 -8.09 -28.36 17.70
N THR A 126 -7.21 -29.36 17.64
CA THR A 126 -6.27 -29.51 16.52
C THR A 126 -6.98 -29.77 15.19
N GLN A 127 -7.95 -30.69 15.18
CA GLN A 127 -8.71 -30.99 13.97
C GLN A 127 -9.50 -29.78 13.49
N ARG A 128 -10.14 -29.06 14.40
CA ARG A 128 -10.88 -27.84 14.07
C ARG A 128 -9.98 -26.71 13.57
N ALA A 129 -8.78 -26.57 14.13
CA ALA A 129 -7.78 -25.61 13.63
C ALA A 129 -7.38 -25.91 12.19
N ILE A 130 -7.13 -27.18 11.84
CA ILE A 130 -6.82 -27.62 10.47
C ILE A 130 -7.97 -27.28 9.52
N GLU A 131 -9.22 -27.53 9.91
CA GLU A 131 -10.39 -27.16 9.12
C GLU A 131 -10.47 -25.65 8.85
N LEU A 132 -10.29 -24.83 9.89
CA LEU A 132 -10.29 -23.36 9.78
C LEU A 132 -9.18 -22.87 8.84
N LEU A 133 -7.97 -23.45 8.90
CA LEU A 133 -6.89 -23.11 7.98
C LEU A 133 -7.22 -23.51 6.54
N ARG A 134 -7.92 -24.65 6.35
CA ARG A 134 -8.38 -25.07 5.02
C ARG A 134 -9.47 -24.15 4.48
N GLU A 135 -10.39 -23.69 5.35
CA GLU A 135 -11.46 -22.75 4.99
C GLU A 135 -10.95 -21.39 4.47
N VAL A 136 -9.71 -20.99 4.82
CA VAL A 136 -9.04 -19.77 4.33
C VAL A 136 -7.95 -20.08 3.29
N ASP A 137 -8.04 -21.23 2.63
CA ASP A 137 -7.16 -21.66 1.54
C ASP A 137 -5.66 -21.66 1.91
N ILE A 138 -5.30 -22.02 3.16
CA ILE A 138 -3.91 -22.27 3.56
C ILE A 138 -3.48 -23.64 3.01
N PRO A 139 -2.42 -23.73 2.18
CA PRO A 139 -1.93 -25.01 1.65
C PRO A 139 -1.30 -25.86 2.75
N ASP A 140 -1.46 -27.19 2.67
CA ASP A 140 -0.95 -28.14 3.67
C ASP A 140 -1.35 -27.76 5.11
N PRO A 141 -2.65 -27.61 5.40
CA PRO A 141 -3.13 -27.11 6.70
C PRO A 141 -2.72 -28.03 7.86
N GLU A 142 -2.55 -29.33 7.63
CA GLU A 142 -2.07 -30.32 8.59
C GLU A 142 -0.63 -30.01 9.07
N GLY A 143 0.28 -29.78 8.14
CA GLY A 143 1.68 -29.44 8.44
C GLY A 143 1.78 -28.01 8.99
N ARG A 144 1.00 -27.09 8.41
CA ARG A 144 1.02 -25.68 8.78
C ARG A 144 0.47 -25.36 10.17
N ALA A 145 -0.50 -26.13 10.67
CA ALA A 145 -1.07 -25.92 12.00
C ALA A 145 -0.01 -25.97 13.13
N SER A 146 1.04 -26.77 12.96
CA SER A 146 2.14 -26.89 13.91
C SER A 146 3.24 -25.85 13.76
N GLN A 147 3.24 -25.06 12.68
CA GLN A 147 4.24 -24.06 12.39
C GLN A 147 4.00 -22.74 13.11
N PHE A 148 5.05 -21.94 13.23
CA PHE A 148 5.06 -20.63 13.87
C PHE A 148 4.85 -19.49 12.86
N PRO A 149 4.39 -18.30 13.31
CA PRO A 149 4.13 -17.16 12.41
C PRO A 149 5.29 -16.77 11.50
N HIS A 150 6.53 -16.85 11.97
CA HIS A 150 7.72 -16.50 11.18
C HIS A 150 7.98 -17.45 9.99
N GLN A 151 7.33 -18.62 9.97
CA GLN A 151 7.44 -19.60 8.88
C GLN A 151 6.36 -19.40 7.79
N PHE A 152 5.44 -18.46 8.01
CA PHE A 152 4.36 -18.11 7.10
C PHE A 152 4.74 -16.89 6.23
N SER A 153 4.28 -16.87 4.97
CA SER A 153 4.30 -15.66 4.15
C SER A 153 3.38 -14.57 4.71
N GLY A 154 3.52 -13.32 4.26
CA GLY A 154 2.63 -12.23 4.67
C GLY A 154 1.15 -12.56 4.43
N GLY A 155 0.82 -13.04 3.24
CA GLY A 155 -0.55 -13.44 2.89
C GLY A 155 -1.07 -14.63 3.70
N MET A 156 -0.22 -15.61 4.01
CA MET A 156 -0.61 -16.72 4.89
C MET A 156 -0.90 -16.25 6.31
N ARG A 157 -0.08 -15.32 6.85
CA ARG A 157 -0.33 -14.72 8.18
C ARG A 157 -1.68 -13.99 8.18
N GLN A 158 -1.96 -13.20 7.15
CA GLN A 158 -3.21 -12.46 7.06
C GLN A 158 -4.42 -13.41 6.97
N ARG A 159 -4.33 -14.47 6.14
CA ARG A 159 -5.39 -15.51 6.06
C ARG A 159 -5.57 -16.22 7.40
N ALA A 160 -4.50 -16.49 8.15
CA ALA A 160 -4.60 -17.07 9.48
C ALA A 160 -5.30 -16.11 10.48
N VAL A 161 -5.02 -14.79 10.43
CA VAL A 161 -5.73 -13.78 11.25
C VAL A 161 -7.21 -13.71 10.85
N ILE A 162 -7.56 -13.82 9.58
CA ILE A 162 -8.95 -13.92 9.13
C ILE A 162 -9.61 -15.19 9.69
N ALA A 163 -8.92 -16.34 9.62
CA ALA A 163 -9.42 -17.58 10.22
C ALA A 163 -9.70 -17.43 11.73
N MET A 164 -8.79 -16.75 12.47
CA MET A 164 -8.99 -16.43 13.89
C MET A 164 -10.25 -15.58 14.11
N ALA A 165 -10.37 -14.46 13.36
CA ALA A 165 -11.48 -13.51 13.49
C ALA A 165 -12.83 -14.16 13.18
N MET A 166 -12.86 -15.12 12.25
CA MET A 166 -14.08 -15.77 11.77
C MET A 166 -14.35 -17.14 12.43
N SER A 167 -13.44 -17.64 13.26
CA SER A 167 -13.53 -18.97 13.89
C SER A 167 -14.82 -19.18 14.68
N GLY A 168 -15.25 -18.17 15.45
CA GLY A 168 -16.48 -18.18 16.26
C GLY A 168 -17.78 -17.99 15.47
N ARG A 169 -17.74 -17.85 14.13
CA ARG A 169 -18.88 -17.47 13.28
C ARG A 169 -19.56 -16.19 13.78
N PRO A 170 -18.83 -15.08 13.88
CA PRO A 170 -19.35 -13.84 14.43
C PRO A 170 -20.46 -13.25 13.53
N LYS A 171 -21.35 -12.47 14.15
CA LYS A 171 -22.39 -11.70 13.45
C LYS A 171 -21.85 -10.46 12.77
N LEU A 172 -20.76 -9.90 13.31
CA LEU A 172 -20.06 -8.71 12.81
C LEU A 172 -18.58 -9.02 12.66
N ILE A 173 -18.02 -8.70 11.48
CA ILE A 173 -16.59 -8.74 11.21
C ILE A 173 -16.11 -7.30 10.99
N ILE A 174 -15.11 -6.88 11.74
CA ILE A 174 -14.44 -5.61 11.53
C ILE A 174 -13.06 -5.90 10.94
N ALA A 175 -12.82 -5.46 9.70
CA ALA A 175 -11.55 -5.61 9.01
C ALA A 175 -10.88 -4.25 8.90
N ASP A 176 -9.90 -3.99 9.79
CA ASP A 176 -9.16 -2.73 9.82
C ASP A 176 -7.92 -2.86 8.95
N GLU A 177 -7.97 -2.27 7.76
CA GLU A 177 -6.94 -2.31 6.73
C GLU A 177 -6.38 -3.73 6.45
N PRO A 178 -7.23 -4.72 6.15
CA PRO A 178 -6.83 -6.12 6.10
C PRO A 178 -5.86 -6.46 4.97
N THR A 179 -5.61 -5.53 4.06
CA THR A 179 -4.75 -5.73 2.87
C THR A 179 -3.54 -4.79 2.85
N THR A 180 -3.35 -3.96 3.88
CA THR A 180 -2.19 -3.06 3.97
C THR A 180 -0.88 -3.85 3.99
N ALA A 181 0.11 -3.37 3.25
CA ALA A 181 1.42 -4.00 3.05
C ALA A 181 1.41 -5.37 2.34
N LEU A 182 0.28 -5.75 1.70
CA LEU A 182 0.21 -6.90 0.82
C LEU A 182 0.36 -6.46 -0.65
N ASP A 183 0.98 -7.31 -1.45
CA ASP A 183 0.96 -7.11 -2.91
C ASP A 183 -0.43 -7.37 -3.50
N VAL A 184 -0.67 -6.85 -4.70
CA VAL A 184 -2.00 -6.86 -5.33
C VAL A 184 -2.59 -8.26 -5.55
N THR A 185 -1.75 -9.28 -5.76
CA THR A 185 -2.22 -10.66 -5.96
C THR A 185 -2.66 -11.29 -4.64
N VAL A 186 -1.88 -11.11 -3.57
CA VAL A 186 -2.23 -11.57 -2.23
C VAL A 186 -3.42 -10.77 -1.68
N GLN A 187 -3.51 -9.47 -1.94
CA GLN A 187 -4.67 -8.64 -1.61
C GLN A 187 -5.95 -9.22 -2.25
N ALA A 188 -5.91 -9.55 -3.55
CA ALA A 188 -7.06 -10.15 -4.23
C ALA A 188 -7.49 -11.49 -3.62
N GLN A 189 -6.52 -12.36 -3.26
CA GLN A 189 -6.79 -13.63 -2.57
C GLN A 189 -7.43 -13.42 -1.19
N VAL A 190 -6.89 -12.48 -0.38
CA VAL A 190 -7.41 -12.16 0.96
C VAL A 190 -8.83 -11.63 0.90
N LEU A 191 -9.12 -10.73 -0.05
CA LEU A 191 -10.48 -10.20 -0.25
C LEU A 191 -11.45 -11.27 -0.73
N ALA A 192 -11.03 -12.17 -1.61
CA ALA A 192 -11.85 -13.31 -2.06
C ALA A 192 -12.20 -14.25 -0.88
N VAL A 193 -11.24 -14.56 -0.01
CA VAL A 193 -11.46 -15.35 1.21
C VAL A 193 -12.44 -14.63 2.14
N LEU A 194 -12.26 -13.33 2.38
CA LEU A 194 -13.16 -12.55 3.24
C LEU A 194 -14.58 -12.53 2.70
N ALA A 195 -14.76 -12.29 1.39
CA ALA A 195 -16.08 -12.27 0.74
C ALA A 195 -16.76 -13.63 0.78
N LYS A 196 -16.03 -14.72 0.49
CA LYS A 196 -16.54 -16.09 0.58
C LYS A 196 -17.03 -16.40 2.00
N ARG A 197 -16.21 -16.09 2.99
CA ARG A 197 -16.53 -16.34 4.40
C ARG A 197 -17.69 -15.48 4.90
N GLN A 198 -17.82 -14.23 4.43
CA GLN A 198 -18.97 -13.37 4.72
C GLN A 198 -20.27 -14.02 4.24
N VAL A 199 -20.30 -14.50 3.00
CA VAL A 199 -21.47 -15.19 2.44
C VAL A 199 -21.80 -16.47 3.23
N ASP A 200 -20.80 -17.30 3.55
CA ASP A 200 -20.96 -18.56 4.28
C ASP A 200 -21.51 -18.36 5.71
N THR A 201 -21.18 -17.24 6.36
CA THR A 201 -21.55 -16.95 7.75
C THR A 201 -22.79 -16.06 7.89
N GLY A 202 -23.13 -15.31 6.83
CA GLY A 202 -24.18 -14.28 6.89
C GLY A 202 -23.79 -13.03 7.69
N ALA A 203 -22.51 -12.88 8.04
CA ALA A 203 -22.02 -11.78 8.86
C ALA A 203 -22.14 -10.42 8.18
N ALA A 204 -22.38 -9.36 8.97
CA ALA A 204 -22.13 -8.00 8.56
C ALA A 204 -20.62 -7.73 8.55
N VAL A 205 -20.13 -6.92 7.61
CA VAL A 205 -18.69 -6.55 7.53
C VAL A 205 -18.54 -5.05 7.57
N ILE A 206 -17.65 -4.57 8.44
CA ILE A 206 -17.08 -3.21 8.35
C ILE A 206 -15.67 -3.36 7.79
N LEU A 207 -15.46 -2.80 6.60
CA LEU A 207 -14.17 -2.78 5.92
C LEU A 207 -13.57 -1.38 6.00
N ILE A 208 -12.52 -1.22 6.80
CA ILE A 208 -11.76 0.03 6.87
C ILE A 208 -10.59 -0.09 5.91
N THR A 209 -10.45 0.85 4.99
CA THR A 209 -9.33 0.91 4.05
C THR A 209 -9.16 2.33 3.51
N HIS A 210 -7.97 2.64 3.05
CA HIS A 210 -7.67 3.84 2.26
C HIS A 210 -7.69 3.55 0.74
N ASP A 211 -7.83 2.29 0.32
CA ASP A 211 -7.90 1.89 -1.08
C ASP A 211 -9.35 1.92 -1.60
N LEU A 212 -9.67 2.97 -2.36
CA LEU A 212 -11.00 3.14 -2.96
C LEU A 212 -11.32 2.10 -4.03
N GLY A 213 -10.32 1.52 -4.68
CA GLY A 213 -10.51 0.41 -5.61
C GLY A 213 -11.05 -0.82 -4.90
N VAL A 214 -10.50 -1.15 -3.72
CA VAL A 214 -11.02 -2.23 -2.86
C VAL A 214 -12.45 -1.96 -2.44
N VAL A 215 -12.77 -0.72 -2.03
CA VAL A 215 -14.13 -0.35 -1.63
C VAL A 215 -15.11 -0.47 -2.78
N ALA A 216 -14.75 0.01 -3.97
CA ALA A 216 -15.59 -0.11 -5.17
C ALA A 216 -15.95 -1.57 -5.49
N GLU A 217 -15.07 -2.48 -5.15
CA GLU A 217 -15.14 -3.88 -5.49
C GLU A 217 -15.96 -4.73 -4.51
N VAL A 218 -15.87 -4.44 -3.21
CA VAL A 218 -16.47 -5.30 -2.17
C VAL A 218 -17.57 -4.62 -1.35
N ALA A 219 -17.59 -3.29 -1.25
CA ALA A 219 -18.56 -2.60 -0.40
C ALA A 219 -19.94 -2.46 -1.06
N ASP A 220 -20.98 -2.49 -0.24
CA ASP A 220 -22.36 -2.17 -0.63
C ASP A 220 -22.69 -0.73 -0.28
N GLN A 221 -22.22 -0.27 0.88
CA GLN A 221 -22.35 1.08 1.39
C GLN A 221 -20.97 1.66 1.71
N VAL A 222 -20.84 2.97 1.62
CA VAL A 222 -19.60 3.69 1.93
C VAL A 222 -19.88 4.82 2.92
N ALA A 223 -19.04 4.95 3.93
CA ALA A 223 -18.98 6.10 4.83
C ALA A 223 -17.60 6.75 4.70
N VAL A 224 -17.58 8.00 4.24
CA VAL A 224 -16.35 8.79 4.07
C VAL A 224 -16.11 9.59 5.35
N MET A 225 -14.98 9.36 6.01
CA MET A 225 -14.62 10.01 7.27
C MET A 225 -13.56 11.10 7.08
N TYR A 226 -13.78 12.24 7.69
CA TYR A 226 -12.82 13.35 7.75
C TYR A 226 -12.90 14.09 9.10
N GLY A 227 -11.74 14.32 9.76
CA GLY A 227 -11.67 15.05 11.02
C GLY A 227 -12.56 14.49 12.14
N GLY A 228 -12.70 13.18 12.23
CA GLY A 228 -13.52 12.47 13.22
C GLY A 228 -15.01 12.41 12.93
N ARG A 229 -15.47 12.83 11.74
CA ARG A 229 -16.89 12.80 11.34
C ARG A 229 -17.09 12.03 10.04
N ILE A 230 -18.31 11.51 9.83
CA ILE A 230 -18.79 11.07 8.52
C ILE A 230 -19.20 12.32 7.74
N VAL A 231 -18.53 12.57 6.63
CA VAL A 231 -18.79 13.75 5.77
C VAL A 231 -19.66 13.41 4.56
N GLU A 232 -19.68 12.13 4.18
CA GLU A 232 -20.57 11.63 3.13
C GLU A 232 -20.83 10.13 3.36
N SER A 233 -22.05 9.68 3.12
CA SER A 233 -22.41 8.26 3.21
C SER A 233 -23.50 7.89 2.22
N GLY A 234 -23.43 6.69 1.65
CA GLY A 234 -24.42 6.20 0.69
C GLY A 234 -24.03 4.90 0.02
N PRO A 235 -24.87 4.41 -0.92
CA PRO A 235 -24.54 3.27 -1.76
C PRO A 235 -23.25 3.51 -2.54
N VAL A 236 -22.41 2.47 -2.67
CA VAL A 236 -21.09 2.60 -3.33
C VAL A 236 -21.22 3.19 -4.73
N GLN A 237 -22.24 2.79 -5.52
CA GLN A 237 -22.49 3.31 -6.87
C GLN A 237 -22.78 4.84 -6.84
N ALA A 238 -23.56 5.31 -5.86
CA ALA A 238 -23.90 6.73 -5.74
C ALA A 238 -22.67 7.57 -5.35
N ILE A 239 -21.89 7.11 -4.38
CA ILE A 239 -20.66 7.81 -3.92
C ILE A 239 -19.64 7.95 -5.05
N PHE A 240 -19.46 6.90 -5.86
CA PHE A 240 -18.47 6.90 -6.94
C PHE A 240 -18.95 7.69 -8.18
N ALA A 241 -20.23 7.58 -8.55
CA ALA A 241 -20.78 8.26 -9.72
C ALA A 241 -21.11 9.74 -9.46
N HIS A 242 -21.68 10.04 -8.28
CA HIS A 242 -22.21 11.35 -7.93
C HIS A 242 -21.84 11.76 -6.50
N PRO A 243 -20.54 11.99 -6.20
CA PRO A 243 -20.13 12.47 -4.89
C PRO A 243 -20.66 13.89 -4.63
N HIS A 244 -21.14 14.14 -3.43
CA HIS A 244 -21.72 15.41 -2.98
C HIS A 244 -20.87 16.14 -1.91
N HIS A 245 -19.68 15.61 -1.60
CA HIS A 245 -18.72 16.29 -0.73
C HIS A 245 -17.40 16.54 -1.47
N PRO A 246 -16.83 17.77 -1.44
CA PRO A 246 -15.58 18.08 -2.17
C PRO A 246 -14.38 17.21 -1.75
N TYR A 247 -14.36 16.72 -0.51
CA TYR A 247 -13.35 15.80 -0.03
C TYR A 247 -13.43 14.43 -0.73
N THR A 248 -14.64 13.90 -0.90
CA THR A 248 -14.87 12.61 -1.62
C THR A 248 -14.41 12.73 -3.07
N VAL A 249 -14.74 13.86 -3.74
CA VAL A 249 -14.22 14.15 -5.08
C VAL A 249 -12.69 14.16 -5.10
N GLY A 250 -12.07 14.84 -4.12
CA GLY A 250 -10.62 14.88 -4.00
C GLY A 250 -9.99 13.50 -3.82
N LEU A 251 -10.59 12.65 -2.98
CA LEU A 251 -10.14 11.27 -2.78
C LEU A 251 -10.22 10.45 -4.09
N LEU A 252 -11.38 10.47 -4.77
CA LEU A 252 -11.59 9.74 -6.02
C LEU A 252 -10.63 10.16 -7.13
N ARG A 253 -10.29 11.45 -7.20
CA ARG A 253 -9.36 12.03 -8.18
C ARG A 253 -7.88 11.80 -7.86
N SER A 254 -7.58 11.50 -6.61
CA SER A 254 -6.21 11.21 -6.19
C SER A 254 -5.80 9.76 -6.45
N VAL A 255 -6.74 8.86 -6.75
CA VAL A 255 -6.45 7.44 -7.03
C VAL A 255 -5.77 7.29 -8.37
N PRO A 256 -4.57 6.69 -8.43
CA PRO A 256 -3.96 6.31 -9.69
C PRO A 256 -4.81 5.23 -10.40
N ARG A 257 -5.10 5.41 -11.68
CA ARG A 257 -5.95 4.50 -12.47
C ARG A 257 -5.17 3.84 -13.60
N LEU A 258 -5.52 2.59 -13.92
CA LEU A 258 -4.92 1.86 -15.05
C LEU A 258 -5.52 2.23 -16.42
N ASP A 259 -6.72 2.83 -16.46
CA ASP A 259 -7.48 3.13 -17.64
C ASP A 259 -7.33 4.58 -18.16
N THR A 260 -6.78 5.49 -17.34
CA THR A 260 -6.59 6.89 -17.74
C THR A 260 -5.26 7.11 -18.46
N VAL A 261 -5.30 7.89 -19.55
CA VAL A 261 -4.11 8.29 -20.32
C VAL A 261 -3.38 9.40 -19.57
N ASP A 262 -2.09 9.22 -19.32
CA ASP A 262 -1.03 10.17 -18.89
C ASP A 262 -1.47 11.54 -18.27
N THR A 263 -2.50 11.55 -17.44
CA THR A 263 -2.94 12.75 -16.73
C THR A 263 -2.19 12.89 -15.40
N ARG A 264 -1.79 14.11 -15.06
CA ARG A 264 -1.22 14.41 -13.75
C ARG A 264 -2.24 14.07 -12.67
N LEU A 265 -1.81 13.39 -11.59
CA LEU A 265 -2.69 13.11 -10.45
C LEU A 265 -3.15 14.41 -9.81
N VAL A 266 -4.41 14.45 -9.35
CA VAL A 266 -4.99 15.63 -8.73
C VAL A 266 -5.10 15.39 -7.21
N PRO A 267 -4.05 15.72 -6.43
CA PRO A 267 -4.07 15.51 -4.99
C PRO A 267 -4.95 16.53 -4.28
N ILE A 268 -5.42 16.18 -3.09
CA ILE A 268 -6.04 17.14 -2.18
C ILE A 268 -4.94 18.07 -1.63
N ILE A 269 -5.09 19.36 -1.83
CA ILE A 269 -4.09 20.37 -1.42
C ILE A 269 -4.08 20.51 0.10
N GLY A 270 -2.91 20.71 0.70
CA GLY A 270 -2.72 20.93 2.12
C GLY A 270 -2.65 19.63 2.94
N GLN A 271 -2.57 19.80 4.26
CA GLN A 271 -2.46 18.69 5.23
C GLN A 271 -3.81 18.45 5.93
N PRO A 272 -4.15 17.20 6.30
CA PRO A 272 -5.27 16.94 7.20
C PRO A 272 -5.11 17.71 8.51
N PRO A 273 -6.20 18.21 9.12
CA PRO A 273 -6.11 18.89 10.41
C PRO A 273 -5.71 17.89 11.50
N THR A 274 -4.92 18.35 12.46
CA THR A 274 -4.65 17.55 13.66
C THR A 274 -5.90 17.52 14.55
N PRO A 275 -6.23 16.40 15.18
CA PRO A 275 -7.39 16.32 16.07
C PRO A 275 -7.38 17.33 17.22
N THR A 276 -6.19 17.79 17.64
CA THR A 276 -6.00 18.81 18.69
C THR A 276 -6.17 20.24 18.21
N ALA A 277 -6.21 20.47 16.88
CA ALA A 277 -6.31 21.80 16.26
C ALA A 277 -7.22 21.75 15.03
N LEU A 278 -8.45 21.30 15.24
CA LEU A 278 -9.48 21.29 14.19
C LEU A 278 -9.88 22.73 13.83
N PRO A 279 -10.08 23.04 12.55
CA PRO A 279 -10.65 24.30 12.11
C PRO A 279 -12.04 24.50 12.71
N THR A 280 -12.43 25.77 12.96
CA THR A 280 -13.82 26.13 13.26
C THR A 280 -14.69 25.86 12.04
N GLY A 281 -15.97 25.56 12.24
CA GLY A 281 -16.90 25.23 11.16
C GLY A 281 -16.57 23.91 10.48
N CYS A 282 -16.74 23.84 9.16
CA CYS A 282 -16.41 22.65 8.37
C CYS A 282 -14.92 22.33 8.46
N ALA A 283 -14.58 21.16 8.99
CA ALA A 283 -13.19 20.76 9.18
C ALA A 283 -12.38 20.69 7.85
N PHE A 284 -13.07 20.51 6.72
CA PHE A 284 -12.44 20.47 5.40
C PHE A 284 -12.27 21.85 4.75
N HIS A 285 -12.91 22.93 5.27
CA HIS A 285 -12.95 24.22 4.58
C HIS A 285 -11.57 24.79 4.19
N PRO A 286 -10.48 24.65 4.96
CA PRO A 286 -9.18 25.21 4.56
C PRO A 286 -8.59 24.56 3.29
N ARG A 287 -9.01 23.32 3.00
CA ARG A 287 -8.57 22.51 1.84
C ARG A 287 -9.63 22.47 0.73
N CYS A 288 -10.82 23.03 1.00
CA CYS A 288 -11.98 22.89 0.13
C CYS A 288 -11.91 23.85 -1.07
N PRO A 289 -11.95 23.38 -2.31
CA PRO A 289 -11.98 24.26 -3.49
C PRO A 289 -13.26 25.10 -3.60
N VAL A 290 -14.37 24.64 -3.03
CA VAL A 290 -15.67 25.33 -3.03
C VAL A 290 -15.81 26.28 -1.84
N GLY A 291 -15.44 25.80 -0.64
CA GLY A 291 -15.75 26.45 0.65
C GLY A 291 -14.65 27.32 1.25
N ARG A 292 -13.41 27.26 0.75
CA ARG A 292 -12.23 27.90 1.39
C ARG A 292 -12.39 29.39 1.69
N ASN A 293 -13.10 30.12 0.85
CA ASN A 293 -13.29 31.55 0.97
C ASN A 293 -14.73 31.93 1.44
N ARG A 294 -15.50 30.97 1.95
CA ARG A 294 -16.91 31.20 2.35
C ARG A 294 -17.06 31.21 3.85
N LEU A 295 -17.59 32.32 4.40
CA LEU A 295 -17.74 32.52 5.83
C LEU A 295 -18.60 31.44 6.50
N VAL A 296 -19.65 30.96 5.84
CA VAL A 296 -20.50 29.90 6.38
C VAL A 296 -19.69 28.59 6.62
N CYS A 297 -18.78 28.23 5.71
CA CYS A 297 -17.94 27.07 5.87
C CYS A 297 -16.88 27.22 6.99
N ALA A 298 -16.43 28.46 7.23
CA ALA A 298 -15.50 28.77 8.31
C ALA A 298 -16.16 28.86 9.68
N GLY A 299 -17.45 29.23 9.72
CA GLY A 299 -18.18 29.50 10.96
C GLY A 299 -19.13 28.40 11.43
N GLN A 300 -19.61 27.56 10.52
CA GLN A 300 -20.62 26.53 10.83
C GLN A 300 -20.16 25.14 10.38
N ASP A 301 -20.27 24.17 11.27
CA ASP A 301 -20.00 22.74 10.94
C ASP A 301 -21.27 22.17 10.28
N PRO A 302 -21.21 21.70 9.01
CA PRO A 302 -22.38 21.23 8.30
C PRO A 302 -22.89 19.90 8.89
N ALA A 303 -24.19 19.81 9.09
CA ALA A 303 -24.84 18.56 9.46
C ALA A 303 -24.88 17.60 8.27
N LEU A 304 -24.82 16.29 8.55
CA LEU A 304 -25.03 15.26 7.53
C LEU A 304 -26.51 15.28 7.11
N ARG A 305 -26.78 15.65 5.86
CA ARG A 305 -28.15 15.83 5.32
C ARG A 305 -28.36 14.95 4.10
N PRO A 306 -29.61 14.42 3.89
CA PRO A 306 -29.94 13.69 2.68
C PRO A 306 -29.74 14.57 1.42
N VAL A 307 -29.06 14.01 0.41
CA VAL A 307 -28.85 14.61 -0.91
C VAL A 307 -29.42 13.74 -2.04
N GLY A 308 -29.84 12.51 -1.70
CA GLY A 308 -30.47 11.56 -2.60
C GLY A 308 -31.01 10.34 -1.84
N PRO A 309 -31.56 9.34 -2.55
CA PRO A 309 -32.04 8.11 -1.93
C PRO A 309 -30.90 7.38 -1.21
N SER A 310 -30.99 7.23 0.12
CA SER A 310 -29.95 6.63 0.97
C SER A 310 -28.56 7.27 0.85
N HIS A 311 -28.46 8.50 0.35
CA HIS A 311 -27.23 9.26 0.16
C HIS A 311 -27.28 10.56 0.96
N SER A 312 -26.30 10.77 1.82
CA SER A 312 -26.20 11.94 2.71
C SER A 312 -24.84 12.61 2.61
N SER A 313 -24.79 13.93 2.69
CA SER A 313 -23.56 14.72 2.66
C SER A 313 -23.57 15.83 3.71
N ALA A 314 -22.43 16.05 4.36
CA ALA A 314 -22.15 17.14 5.29
C ALA A 314 -21.45 18.29 4.56
N CYS A 315 -22.09 18.86 3.56
CA CYS A 315 -21.61 20.01 2.80
C CYS A 315 -22.67 21.12 2.78
N HIS A 316 -22.26 22.39 2.84
CA HIS A 316 -23.16 23.53 2.69
C HIS A 316 -23.63 23.72 1.24
N PHE A 317 -22.85 23.22 0.26
CA PHE A 317 -23.04 23.41 -1.18
C PHE A 317 -22.91 22.10 -1.97
N PRO A 318 -23.70 21.06 -1.65
CA PRO A 318 -23.57 19.75 -2.30
C PRO A 318 -23.87 19.78 -3.80
N GLU A 319 -24.72 20.71 -4.24
CA GLU A 319 -25.09 20.91 -5.65
C GLU A 319 -23.94 21.45 -6.52
N GLU A 320 -23.02 22.23 -5.92
CA GLU A 320 -21.86 22.76 -6.65
C GLU A 320 -20.74 21.72 -6.83
N VAL A 321 -20.78 20.62 -6.07
CA VAL A 321 -19.75 19.56 -6.12
C VAL A 321 -19.76 18.82 -7.45
N ALA A 322 -20.93 18.65 -8.07
CA ALA A 322 -21.05 18.02 -9.39
C ALA A 322 -20.20 18.74 -10.45
N SER A 323 -20.09 20.07 -10.37
CA SER A 323 -19.26 20.85 -11.30
C SER A 323 -17.76 20.57 -11.14
N LEU A 324 -17.31 20.18 -9.95
CA LEU A 324 -15.91 19.76 -9.71
C LEU A 324 -15.59 18.44 -10.43
N MET A 325 -16.55 17.51 -10.52
CA MET A 325 -16.38 16.27 -11.28
C MET A 325 -16.34 16.56 -12.78
N ALA A 326 -17.25 17.37 -13.29
CA ALA A 326 -17.32 17.75 -14.72
C ALA A 326 -16.10 18.60 -15.16
N ALA A 327 -15.62 19.53 -14.34
CA ALA A 327 -14.40 20.29 -14.60
C ALA A 327 -13.14 19.42 -14.58
N ALA A 328 -13.29 18.19 -14.14
CA ALA A 328 -12.22 17.21 -13.97
C ALA A 328 -12.09 16.23 -15.13
N GLU A 329 -13.02 16.22 -16.10
CA GLU A 329 -12.66 15.64 -17.39
C GLU A 329 -11.40 16.36 -17.85
N PRO A 330 -10.28 15.66 -17.98
CA PRO A 330 -9.06 16.33 -18.39
C PRO A 330 -9.34 16.90 -19.77
N LYS A 331 -9.62 18.21 -19.85
CA LYS A 331 -9.10 18.93 -21.01
C LYS A 331 -7.65 18.52 -21.04
N ALA A 332 -7.30 17.70 -21.99
CA ALA A 332 -5.95 17.18 -22.18
C ALA A 332 -4.98 18.38 -22.23
N ALA A 333 -4.68 18.95 -21.09
CA ALA A 333 -3.41 19.54 -20.86
C ALA A 333 -2.46 18.33 -20.82
N ALA A 334 -2.30 17.72 -22.01
CA ALA A 334 -1.14 16.94 -22.30
C ALA A 334 0.00 17.85 -21.88
N VAL A 335 0.57 17.57 -20.69
CA VAL A 335 1.88 18.11 -20.35
C VAL A 335 2.68 17.75 -21.59
N PRO A 336 3.23 18.73 -22.35
CA PRO A 336 3.98 18.39 -23.52
C PRO A 336 5.19 17.59 -23.03
N ARG A 337 5.05 16.30 -22.96
CA ARG A 337 6.20 15.43 -23.15
C ARG A 337 6.52 15.70 -24.62
N GLY A 338 7.75 16.19 -24.88
CA GLY A 338 8.29 16.15 -26.23
C GLY A 338 7.96 14.75 -26.79
N PRO A 339 7.78 14.59 -28.12
CA PRO A 339 7.36 13.34 -28.70
C PRO A 339 8.07 12.20 -28.01
N ALA A 340 7.31 11.31 -27.33
CA ALA A 340 7.87 10.16 -26.68
C ALA A 340 8.66 9.42 -27.75
N PRO A 341 9.96 9.25 -27.61
CA PRO A 341 10.70 8.47 -28.58
C PRO A 341 10.14 7.07 -28.51
N LEU A 342 9.47 6.63 -29.57
CA LEU A 342 9.25 5.21 -29.86
C LEU A 342 10.60 4.49 -30.12
N GLU A 343 11.67 5.24 -30.06
CA GLU A 343 13.06 4.79 -30.25
C GLU A 343 13.68 4.58 -28.88
N VAL A 344 14.26 3.40 -28.69
CA VAL A 344 15.22 3.13 -27.59
C VAL A 344 16.23 4.26 -27.63
N PRO A 345 16.48 5.00 -26.52
CA PRO A 345 17.39 6.11 -26.52
C PRO A 345 18.73 5.68 -27.12
N THR A 346 19.19 6.37 -28.17
CA THR A 346 20.48 6.08 -28.81
C THR A 346 21.68 6.43 -27.92
N ALA A 347 21.45 7.13 -26.82
CA ALA A 347 22.46 7.45 -25.81
C ALA A 347 22.76 6.21 -24.94
N ALA A 348 24.03 6.06 -24.56
CA ALA A 348 24.47 5.00 -23.66
C ALA A 348 23.71 5.05 -22.33
N PRO A 349 23.28 3.90 -21.77
CA PRO A 349 22.59 3.86 -20.50
C PRO A 349 23.45 4.41 -19.36
N LEU A 350 22.83 5.15 -18.43
CA LEU A 350 23.47 5.66 -17.21
C LEU A 350 23.78 4.52 -16.23
N LEU A 351 22.87 3.56 -16.11
CA LEU A 351 23.02 2.36 -15.29
C LEU A 351 22.82 1.11 -16.17
N VAL A 352 23.75 0.16 -16.09
CA VAL A 352 23.61 -1.18 -16.71
C VAL A 352 23.83 -2.22 -15.61
N VAL A 353 22.90 -3.13 -15.50
CA VAL A 353 23.01 -4.31 -14.65
C VAL A 353 22.99 -5.53 -15.56
N ASP A 354 24.04 -6.35 -15.47
CA ASP A 354 24.23 -7.51 -16.33
C ASP A 354 24.41 -8.76 -15.49
N GLN A 355 23.52 -9.75 -15.67
CA GLN A 355 23.50 -11.04 -15.00
C GLN A 355 23.67 -10.97 -13.47
N LEU A 356 23.07 -9.94 -12.83
CA LEU A 356 23.20 -9.70 -11.39
C LEU A 356 22.66 -10.89 -10.59
N GLN A 357 23.48 -11.38 -9.66
CA GLN A 357 23.13 -12.46 -8.75
C GLN A 357 23.36 -12.05 -7.29
N VAL A 358 22.38 -12.35 -6.43
CA VAL A 358 22.49 -12.17 -4.98
C VAL A 358 21.93 -13.41 -4.30
N TYR A 359 22.81 -14.19 -3.67
CA TYR A 359 22.48 -15.43 -2.99
C TYR A 359 22.82 -15.34 -1.51
N TYR A 360 21.86 -15.64 -0.64
CA TYR A 360 22.05 -15.68 0.79
C TYR A 360 22.27 -17.13 1.26
N PRO A 361 23.35 -17.43 2.03
CA PRO A 361 23.61 -18.78 2.49
C PRO A 361 22.61 -19.22 3.57
N ILE A 362 22.01 -20.38 3.41
CA ILE A 362 21.24 -21.06 4.45
C ILE A 362 22.22 -21.84 5.31
N LYS A 363 22.24 -21.54 6.61
CA LYS A 363 23.10 -22.19 7.60
C LYS A 363 22.24 -23.03 8.54
N ALA A 364 22.62 -24.29 8.79
CA ALA A 364 21.91 -25.18 9.70
C ALA A 364 22.90 -25.92 10.64
N GLY A 365 22.34 -26.47 11.73
CA GLY A 365 23.04 -27.19 12.76
C GLY A 365 23.86 -26.30 13.70
N VAL A 366 24.40 -26.90 14.78
CA VAL A 366 25.18 -26.20 15.83
C VAL A 366 26.45 -25.56 15.24
N LEU A 367 27.06 -26.17 14.22
CA LEU A 367 28.25 -25.65 13.56
C LEU A 367 27.93 -24.63 12.44
N ARG A 368 26.68 -24.20 12.28
CA ARG A 368 26.25 -23.26 11.24
C ARG A 368 26.77 -23.55 9.84
N ARG A 369 26.83 -24.84 9.47
CA ARG A 369 27.27 -25.27 8.14
C ARG A 369 26.28 -24.85 7.06
N ARG A 370 26.78 -24.42 5.90
CA ARG A 370 25.96 -24.05 4.75
C ARG A 370 25.28 -25.29 4.18
N VAL A 371 23.95 -25.26 4.15
CA VAL A 371 23.11 -26.37 3.61
C VAL A 371 22.39 -25.98 2.32
N GLY A 372 22.43 -24.70 1.92
CA GLY A 372 21.75 -24.21 0.71
C GLY A 372 21.94 -22.73 0.47
N TRP A 373 21.20 -22.22 -0.51
CA TRP A 373 21.18 -20.82 -0.89
C TRP A 373 19.75 -20.33 -1.12
N VAL A 374 19.44 -19.13 -0.64
CA VAL A 374 18.27 -18.36 -1.07
C VAL A 374 18.69 -17.51 -2.25
N ARG A 375 18.13 -17.78 -3.44
CA ARG A 375 18.41 -17.05 -4.69
C ARG A 375 17.51 -15.82 -4.77
N ALA A 376 17.88 -14.76 -4.07
CA ALA A 376 17.04 -13.56 -4.02
C ALA A 376 17.04 -12.77 -5.33
N VAL A 377 18.16 -12.77 -6.06
CA VAL A 377 18.32 -12.21 -7.41
C VAL A 377 19.12 -13.22 -8.21
N ASP A 378 18.62 -13.61 -9.39
CA ASP A 378 19.14 -14.75 -10.15
C ASP A 378 19.26 -14.42 -11.65
N GLY A 379 20.30 -13.67 -12.02
CA GLY A 379 20.60 -13.29 -13.41
C GLY A 379 19.76 -12.12 -13.93
N VAL A 380 19.59 -11.08 -13.13
CA VAL A 380 18.83 -9.89 -13.51
C VAL A 380 19.64 -9.02 -14.48
N ASN A 381 19.00 -8.66 -15.60
CA ASN A 381 19.48 -7.70 -16.58
C ASN A 381 18.53 -6.50 -16.60
N LEU A 382 19.04 -5.27 -16.47
CA LEU A 382 18.28 -4.05 -16.65
C LEU A 382 19.18 -2.88 -17.03
N ALA A 383 18.61 -1.88 -17.69
CA ALA A 383 19.30 -0.66 -18.05
C ALA A 383 18.40 0.56 -17.78
N VAL A 384 18.99 1.64 -17.25
CA VAL A 384 18.31 2.94 -17.02
C VAL A 384 19.07 4.02 -17.75
N HIS A 385 18.37 4.80 -18.56
CA HIS A 385 18.94 5.94 -19.29
C HIS A 385 18.86 7.23 -18.49
N ALA A 386 19.63 8.23 -18.87
CA ALA A 386 19.56 9.54 -18.24
C ALA A 386 18.18 10.18 -18.45
N GLY A 387 17.58 10.73 -17.39
CA GLY A 387 16.25 11.33 -17.42
C GLY A 387 15.09 10.32 -17.52
N GLU A 388 15.36 9.01 -17.57
CA GLU A 388 14.37 7.94 -17.68
C GLU A 388 13.91 7.46 -16.28
N THR A 389 12.65 7.06 -16.17
CA THR A 389 12.15 6.25 -15.06
C THR A 389 11.91 4.81 -15.51
N LEU A 390 12.72 3.88 -14.99
CA LEU A 390 12.46 2.44 -15.10
C LEU A 390 11.69 1.97 -13.85
N GLY A 391 10.45 1.51 -14.03
CA GLY A 391 9.66 0.86 -13.00
C GLY A 391 10.09 -0.60 -12.83
N LEU A 392 10.33 -1.06 -11.59
CA LEU A 392 10.58 -2.46 -11.27
C LEU A 392 9.44 -2.96 -10.38
N VAL A 393 8.62 -3.86 -10.91
CA VAL A 393 7.38 -4.35 -10.26
C VAL A 393 7.41 -5.86 -10.05
N GLY A 394 6.57 -6.34 -9.13
CA GLY A 394 6.40 -7.77 -8.82
C GLY A 394 5.91 -7.98 -7.39
N GLU A 395 5.56 -9.21 -7.04
CA GLU A 395 5.10 -9.59 -5.70
C GLU A 395 6.16 -9.35 -4.62
N SER A 396 5.71 -9.23 -3.36
CA SER A 396 6.60 -9.10 -2.21
C SER A 396 7.56 -10.32 -2.12
N GLY A 397 8.83 -10.04 -1.83
CA GLY A 397 9.85 -11.10 -1.76
C GLY A 397 10.39 -11.59 -3.11
N CYS A 398 9.97 -11.06 -4.27
CA CYS A 398 10.51 -11.47 -5.57
C CYS A 398 11.94 -10.97 -5.85
N GLY A 399 12.52 -10.09 -4.99
CA GLY A 399 13.91 -9.64 -5.09
C GLY A 399 14.12 -8.16 -5.45
N LYS A 400 13.09 -7.35 -5.63
CA LYS A 400 13.17 -5.93 -6.03
C LYS A 400 14.09 -5.08 -5.14
N THR A 401 13.79 -5.02 -3.85
CA THR A 401 14.60 -4.31 -2.83
C THR A 401 16.04 -4.82 -2.80
N THR A 402 16.22 -6.14 -2.93
CA THR A 402 17.56 -6.76 -2.97
C THR A 402 18.34 -6.31 -4.20
N THR A 403 17.68 -6.21 -5.37
CA THR A 403 18.27 -5.68 -6.61
C THR A 403 18.74 -4.24 -6.42
N GLY A 404 17.88 -3.34 -5.90
CA GLY A 404 18.24 -1.95 -5.63
C GLY A 404 19.41 -1.82 -4.65
N ARG A 405 19.39 -2.59 -3.56
CA ARG A 405 20.48 -2.61 -2.57
C ARG A 405 21.80 -3.18 -3.12
N ALA A 406 21.72 -4.17 -3.99
CA ALA A 406 22.91 -4.74 -4.63
C ALA A 406 23.54 -3.75 -5.62
N ILE A 407 22.75 -3.00 -6.39
CA ILE A 407 23.24 -1.94 -7.26
C ILE A 407 24.02 -0.91 -6.45
N MET A 408 23.47 -0.46 -5.31
CA MET A 408 24.13 0.48 -4.38
C MET A 408 25.33 -0.10 -3.63
N GLY A 409 25.60 -1.40 -3.78
CA GLY A 409 26.65 -2.07 -3.00
C GLY A 409 26.36 -2.10 -1.50
N LEU A 410 25.08 -2.11 -1.10
CA LEU A 410 24.65 -2.27 0.29
C LEU A 410 24.53 -3.76 0.69
N VAL A 411 24.39 -4.64 -0.28
CA VAL A 411 24.46 -6.11 -0.13
C VAL A 411 25.52 -6.67 -1.07
N ALA A 412 26.18 -7.75 -0.62
CA ALA A 412 27.19 -8.41 -1.40
C ALA A 412 26.55 -9.10 -2.62
N LYS A 413 27.16 -8.89 -3.79
CA LYS A 413 26.80 -9.57 -5.04
C LYS A 413 27.47 -10.94 -5.07
N SER A 414 26.74 -11.93 -5.57
CA SER A 414 27.25 -13.30 -5.77
C SER A 414 27.80 -13.51 -7.19
N GLY A 415 27.35 -12.68 -8.17
CA GLY A 415 27.79 -12.70 -9.56
C GLY A 415 27.18 -11.56 -10.35
N GLY A 416 27.59 -11.44 -11.61
CA GLY A 416 27.16 -10.39 -12.53
C GLY A 416 27.90 -9.08 -12.36
N HIS A 417 27.55 -8.10 -13.22
CA HIS A 417 28.21 -6.81 -13.29
C HIS A 417 27.21 -5.65 -13.10
N VAL A 418 27.69 -4.54 -12.54
CA VAL A 418 26.95 -3.28 -12.44
C VAL A 418 27.85 -2.17 -12.96
N LEU A 419 27.41 -1.51 -14.03
CA LEU A 419 28.10 -0.36 -14.61
C LEU A 419 27.27 0.88 -14.34
N PHE A 420 27.92 1.96 -13.85
CA PHE A 420 27.32 3.26 -13.66
C PHE A 420 28.16 4.31 -14.40
N ASP A 421 27.53 5.04 -15.31
CA ASP A 421 28.18 6.03 -16.17
C ASP A 421 29.38 5.44 -16.93
N GLY A 422 29.25 4.21 -17.44
CA GLY A 422 30.29 3.47 -18.12
C GLY A 422 31.35 2.83 -17.23
N GLN A 423 31.39 3.13 -15.93
CA GLN A 423 32.35 2.55 -14.99
C GLN A 423 31.80 1.28 -14.36
N ASP A 424 32.57 0.20 -14.34
CA ASP A 424 32.23 -1.00 -13.57
C ASP A 424 32.41 -0.73 -12.06
N ILE A 425 31.30 -0.79 -11.32
CA ILE A 425 31.21 -0.55 -9.88
C ILE A 425 31.02 -1.85 -9.09
N THR A 426 31.09 -3.02 -9.75
CA THR A 426 30.74 -4.32 -9.17
C THR A 426 31.52 -4.63 -7.90
N HIS A 427 32.81 -4.36 -7.92
CA HIS A 427 33.75 -4.69 -6.84
C HIS A 427 34.29 -3.47 -6.08
N LEU A 428 33.81 -2.26 -6.40
CA LEU A 428 34.26 -1.05 -5.71
C LEU A 428 33.91 -1.09 -4.22
N LYS A 429 34.86 -0.65 -3.39
CA LYS A 429 34.72 -0.53 -1.92
C LYS A 429 35.34 0.79 -1.45
N GLY A 430 35.10 1.12 -0.18
CA GLY A 430 35.71 2.29 0.46
C GLY A 430 35.44 3.58 -0.31
N ASP A 431 36.50 4.37 -0.55
CA ASP A 431 36.39 5.68 -1.18
C ASP A 431 35.90 5.64 -2.63
N GLY A 432 36.24 4.61 -3.41
CA GLY A 432 35.73 4.44 -4.78
C GLY A 432 34.21 4.33 -4.79
N MET A 433 33.62 3.50 -3.93
CA MET A 433 32.17 3.39 -3.82
C MET A 433 31.51 4.63 -3.20
N ARG A 434 32.23 5.32 -2.30
CA ARG A 434 31.77 6.61 -1.73
C ARG A 434 31.62 7.67 -2.80
N GLN A 435 32.55 7.75 -3.76
CA GLN A 435 32.46 8.68 -4.89
C GLN A 435 31.27 8.37 -5.80
N VAL A 436 31.04 7.09 -6.13
CA VAL A 436 29.87 6.69 -6.92
C VAL A 436 28.56 7.04 -6.22
N ARG A 437 28.46 6.77 -4.91
CA ARG A 437 27.27 7.08 -4.09
C ARG A 437 26.94 8.57 -4.04
N ARG A 438 27.87 9.47 -4.34
CA ARG A 438 27.58 10.90 -4.52
C ARG A 438 26.60 11.14 -5.67
N HIS A 439 26.73 10.37 -6.75
CA HIS A 439 25.94 10.52 -7.97
C HIS A 439 24.75 9.55 -8.06
N MET A 440 24.67 8.59 -7.15
CA MET A 440 23.62 7.61 -7.06
C MET A 440 23.09 7.54 -5.62
N GLN A 441 21.82 7.87 -5.39
CA GLN A 441 21.22 7.93 -4.05
C GLN A 441 20.07 6.94 -3.92
N TYR A 442 19.75 6.58 -2.67
CA TYR A 442 18.75 5.60 -2.34
C TYR A 442 17.70 6.18 -1.38
N ILE A 443 16.42 6.03 -1.72
CA ILE A 443 15.29 6.37 -0.85
C ILE A 443 14.70 5.05 -0.36
N PHE A 444 14.71 4.85 0.95
CA PHE A 444 14.28 3.61 1.60
C PHE A 444 12.77 3.51 1.75
N GLN A 445 12.27 2.28 1.81
CA GLN A 445 10.86 1.93 1.91
C GLN A 445 10.15 2.53 3.13
N ASP A 446 10.81 2.53 4.30
CA ASP A 446 10.24 3.05 5.54
C ASP A 446 10.83 4.42 5.88
N PRO A 447 10.04 5.50 5.77
CA PRO A 447 10.48 6.84 6.11
C PRO A 447 10.73 7.02 7.63
N TYR A 448 10.13 6.18 8.49
CA TYR A 448 10.32 6.25 9.94
C TYR A 448 11.71 5.77 10.34
N SER A 449 12.10 4.59 9.90
CA SER A 449 13.39 3.99 10.23
C SER A 449 14.57 4.63 9.45
N SER A 450 14.29 5.36 8.37
CA SER A 450 15.32 5.98 7.52
C SER A 450 15.87 7.31 8.06
N LEU A 451 15.17 7.96 8.98
CA LEU A 451 15.56 9.25 9.57
C LEU A 451 16.03 9.04 11.02
N ASN A 452 17.18 9.61 11.38
CA ASN A 452 17.68 9.53 12.75
C ASN A 452 16.80 10.40 13.69
N PRO A 453 16.10 9.81 14.67
CA PRO A 453 15.13 10.53 15.50
C PRO A 453 15.74 11.55 16.47
N VAL A 454 17.04 11.49 16.71
CA VAL A 454 17.75 12.41 17.62
C VAL A 454 18.37 13.62 16.93
N LEU A 455 18.32 13.69 15.61
CA LEU A 455 18.78 14.82 14.80
C LEU A 455 17.61 15.69 14.35
N THR A 456 17.86 16.99 14.20
CA THR A 456 16.88 17.87 13.54
C THR A 456 16.76 17.50 12.06
N VAL A 457 15.62 17.78 11.43
CA VAL A 457 15.44 17.45 10.01
C VAL A 457 16.37 18.27 9.11
N GLY A 458 16.77 19.48 9.52
CA GLY A 458 17.80 20.27 8.83
C GLY A 458 19.16 19.58 8.87
N ASP A 459 19.57 19.03 10.03
CA ASP A 459 20.81 18.29 10.16
C ASP A 459 20.81 16.99 9.35
N ILE A 460 19.69 16.26 9.33
CA ILE A 460 19.51 15.05 8.53
C ILE A 460 19.72 15.33 7.03
N VAL A 461 19.17 16.44 6.51
CA VAL A 461 19.35 16.82 5.11
C VAL A 461 20.77 17.33 4.84
N ALA A 462 21.43 17.97 5.82
CA ALA A 462 22.80 18.44 5.72
C ALA A 462 23.86 17.31 5.88
N GLU A 463 23.50 16.19 6.50
CA GLU A 463 24.43 15.11 6.84
C GLU A 463 25.20 14.57 5.62
N PRO A 464 24.60 14.26 4.46
CA PRO A 464 25.34 13.81 3.28
C PRO A 464 26.38 14.85 2.80
N LEU A 465 26.06 16.14 2.89
CA LEU A 465 26.97 17.22 2.52
C LEU A 465 28.21 17.26 3.42
N ARG A 466 28.01 17.08 4.74
CA ARG A 466 29.10 17.04 5.72
C ARG A 466 29.99 15.80 5.52
N ILE A 467 29.37 14.62 5.30
CA ILE A 467 30.08 13.35 5.06
C ILE A 467 30.98 13.46 3.82
N HIS A 468 30.52 14.14 2.77
CA HIS A 468 31.28 14.32 1.53
C HIS A 468 32.14 15.57 1.50
N GLY A 469 32.21 16.37 2.57
CA GLY A 469 32.96 17.60 2.66
C GLY A 469 32.48 18.72 1.69
N LEU A 470 31.19 18.71 1.35
CA LEU A 470 30.60 19.61 0.36
C LEU A 470 29.69 20.67 0.99
N TYR A 471 29.56 20.70 2.31
CA TYR A 471 28.59 21.55 3.00
C TYR A 471 28.85 23.04 2.65
N ASP A 472 30.07 23.53 2.87
CA ASP A 472 30.39 24.94 2.61
C ASP A 472 30.44 25.27 1.12
N SER A 473 30.97 24.36 0.30
CA SER A 473 31.14 24.58 -1.15
C SER A 473 29.83 24.64 -1.92
N LEU A 474 28.77 23.97 -1.42
CA LEU A 474 27.43 24.02 -2.01
C LEU A 474 26.52 25.08 -1.35
N GLY A 475 27.01 25.91 -0.44
CA GLY A 475 26.28 27.00 0.17
C GLY A 475 25.64 26.69 1.53
N GLY A 476 26.02 25.57 2.18
CA GLY A 476 25.67 25.25 3.57
C GLY A 476 24.18 25.29 3.86
N ALA A 477 23.81 26.07 4.88
CA ALA A 477 22.41 26.21 5.31
C ALA A 477 21.47 26.77 4.22
N LYS A 478 21.99 27.60 3.29
CA LYS A 478 21.17 28.12 2.19
C LYS A 478 20.75 27.03 1.22
N TRP A 479 21.65 26.11 0.89
CA TRP A 479 21.33 24.97 0.03
C TRP A 479 20.34 24.04 0.71
N VAL A 480 20.51 23.77 2.01
CA VAL A 480 19.55 22.97 2.78
C VAL A 480 18.16 23.63 2.77
N ALA A 481 18.06 24.95 2.95
CA ALA A 481 16.81 25.69 2.87
C ALA A 481 16.16 25.56 1.47
N GLN A 482 16.94 25.68 0.40
CA GLN A 482 16.44 25.46 -0.98
C GLN A 482 15.91 24.05 -1.18
N LEU A 483 16.55 23.02 -0.63
CA LEU A 483 16.07 21.65 -0.69
C LEU A 483 14.73 21.48 0.02
N PHE A 484 14.50 22.17 1.15
CA PHE A 484 13.18 22.17 1.82
C PHE A 484 12.11 22.80 0.93
N ASP A 485 12.40 23.95 0.31
CA ASP A 485 11.48 24.61 -0.61
C ASP A 485 11.17 23.73 -1.83
N MET A 486 12.18 23.07 -2.43
CA MET A 486 12.00 22.15 -3.57
C MET A 486 11.08 20.99 -3.27
N VAL A 487 11.06 20.47 -2.03
CA VAL A 487 10.15 19.39 -1.62
C VAL A 487 8.84 19.92 -1.01
N GLY A 488 8.61 21.25 -1.05
CA GLY A 488 7.39 21.87 -0.54
C GLY A 488 7.25 21.84 0.98
N LEU A 489 8.37 21.93 1.71
CA LEU A 489 8.41 22.06 3.17
C LEU A 489 8.88 23.47 3.56
N SER A 490 8.27 24.04 4.62
CA SER A 490 8.72 25.34 5.13
C SER A 490 10.11 25.25 5.78
N THR A 491 10.97 26.19 5.48
CA THR A 491 12.30 26.33 6.11
C THR A 491 12.23 26.51 7.62
N THR A 492 11.13 27.05 8.16
CA THR A 492 10.91 27.16 9.62
C THR A 492 10.83 25.80 10.32
N MET A 493 10.61 24.71 9.57
CA MET A 493 10.53 23.36 10.13
C MET A 493 11.91 22.70 10.31
N MET A 494 13.00 23.28 9.79
CA MET A 494 14.35 22.68 9.81
C MET A 494 14.87 22.35 11.21
N GLN A 495 14.40 23.05 12.24
CA GLN A 495 14.82 22.84 13.63
C GLN A 495 13.98 21.78 14.39
N ARG A 496 12.96 21.21 13.73
CA ARG A 496 12.10 20.16 14.32
C ARG A 496 12.72 18.78 14.18
N TYR A 497 12.19 17.83 14.97
CA TYR A 497 12.61 16.44 14.94
C TYR A 497 11.67 15.58 14.09
N PRO A 498 12.16 14.45 13.52
CA PRO A 498 11.35 13.59 12.64
C PRO A 498 10.00 13.16 13.21
N GLN A 499 9.89 12.91 14.52
CA GLN A 499 8.65 12.49 15.17
C GLN A 499 7.53 13.55 15.14
N GLU A 500 7.85 14.81 14.87
CA GLU A 500 6.88 15.90 14.77
C GLU A 500 6.24 16.00 13.37
N PHE A 501 6.63 15.12 12.42
CA PHE A 501 6.20 15.17 11.03
C PHE A 501 5.28 14.00 10.67
N SER A 502 4.33 14.24 9.77
CA SER A 502 3.52 13.19 9.14
C SER A 502 4.37 12.27 8.26
N GLY A 503 3.86 11.08 7.93
CA GLY A 503 4.53 10.13 7.04
C GLY A 503 4.93 10.75 5.70
N GLY A 504 4.03 11.49 5.06
CA GLY A 504 4.32 12.17 3.80
C GLY A 504 5.36 13.30 3.91
N GLN A 505 5.39 14.02 5.04
CA GLN A 505 6.42 15.02 5.30
C GLN A 505 7.79 14.36 5.53
N ARG A 506 7.85 13.25 6.26
CA ARG A 506 9.08 12.47 6.44
C ARG A 506 9.62 11.93 5.12
N GLN A 507 8.72 11.48 4.23
CA GLN A 507 9.11 11.06 2.89
C GLN A 507 9.74 12.21 2.08
N ARG A 508 9.15 13.40 2.14
CA ARG A 508 9.72 14.60 1.51
C ARG A 508 11.10 15.00 2.09
N ILE A 509 11.30 14.83 3.41
CA ILE A 509 12.60 15.02 4.06
C ILE A 509 13.61 14.00 3.53
N GLY A 510 13.22 12.73 3.38
CA GLY A 510 14.04 11.68 2.77
C GLY A 510 14.43 11.99 1.32
N ILE A 511 13.50 12.55 0.53
CA ILE A 511 13.77 13.03 -0.83
C ILE A 511 14.76 14.21 -0.80
N ALA A 512 14.55 15.23 0.06
CA ALA A 512 15.46 16.36 0.21
C ALA A 512 16.89 15.92 0.57
N ARG A 513 17.02 14.95 1.50
CA ARG A 513 18.31 14.34 1.87
C ARG A 513 19.00 13.69 0.68
N ALA A 514 18.25 12.91 -0.13
CA ALA A 514 18.79 12.25 -1.30
C ALA A 514 19.25 13.26 -2.38
N LEU A 515 18.55 14.39 -2.53
CA LEU A 515 18.89 15.43 -3.49
C LEU A 515 20.09 16.30 -3.06
N ALA A 516 20.49 16.25 -1.79
CA ALA A 516 21.52 17.13 -1.22
C ALA A 516 22.85 17.10 -2.03
N LEU A 517 23.24 15.93 -2.52
CA LEU A 517 24.47 15.72 -3.30
C LEU A 517 24.32 15.96 -4.81
N LYS A 518 23.16 16.40 -5.29
CA LYS A 518 22.83 16.57 -6.72
C LYS A 518 23.10 15.27 -7.52
N PRO A 519 22.44 14.15 -7.17
CA PRO A 519 22.66 12.87 -7.82
C PRO A 519 22.20 12.91 -9.28
N ARG A 520 22.63 11.92 -10.08
CA ARG A 520 22.13 11.67 -11.44
C ARG A 520 21.11 10.53 -11.47
N LEU A 521 21.19 9.60 -10.49
CA LEU A 521 20.28 8.46 -10.35
C LEU A 521 19.72 8.40 -8.94
N LEU A 522 18.40 8.22 -8.81
CA LEU A 522 17.74 7.86 -7.57
C LEU A 522 17.15 6.44 -7.68
N ILE A 523 17.47 5.58 -6.72
CA ILE A 523 16.79 4.31 -6.51
C ILE A 523 15.73 4.54 -5.44
N LEU A 524 14.47 4.38 -5.82
CA LEU A 524 13.29 4.66 -5.01
C LEU A 524 12.65 3.34 -4.62
N ASP A 525 12.87 2.87 -3.39
CA ASP A 525 12.38 1.59 -2.90
C ASP A 525 11.04 1.77 -2.18
N GLU A 526 9.95 1.50 -2.87
CA GLU A 526 8.56 1.66 -2.41
C GLU A 526 8.27 3.03 -1.76
N PRO A 527 8.59 4.15 -2.43
CA PRO A 527 8.62 5.47 -1.79
C PRO A 527 7.24 6.00 -1.36
N VAL A 528 6.15 5.32 -1.70
CA VAL A 528 4.77 5.76 -1.43
C VAL A 528 3.90 4.68 -0.78
N ALA A 529 4.42 3.48 -0.50
CA ALA A 529 3.65 2.33 -0.05
C ALA A 529 2.93 2.53 1.31
N ALA A 530 3.48 3.35 2.20
CA ALA A 530 2.93 3.60 3.54
C ALA A 530 2.18 4.95 3.64
N LEU A 531 1.76 5.52 2.50
CA LEU A 531 1.12 6.84 2.45
C LEU A 531 -0.34 6.74 2.00
N ASP A 532 -1.18 7.60 2.55
CA ASP A 532 -2.56 7.78 2.07
C ASP A 532 -2.58 8.19 0.59
N VAL A 533 -3.60 7.78 -0.15
CA VAL A 533 -3.74 7.99 -1.61
C VAL A 533 -3.52 9.45 -2.03
N SER A 534 -4.06 10.41 -1.29
CA SER A 534 -3.89 11.84 -1.58
C SER A 534 -2.44 12.31 -1.41
N ILE A 535 -1.74 11.84 -0.38
CA ILE A 535 -0.31 12.15 -0.12
C ILE A 535 0.58 11.42 -1.12
N GLN A 536 0.25 10.18 -1.46
CA GLN A 536 0.89 9.40 -2.50
C GLN A 536 0.90 10.16 -3.85
N ALA A 537 -0.27 10.70 -4.26
CA ALA A 537 -0.38 11.52 -5.47
C ALA A 537 0.52 12.78 -5.42
N GLN A 538 0.61 13.44 -4.24
CA GLN A 538 1.49 14.59 -4.06
C GLN A 538 2.97 14.23 -4.23
N VAL A 539 3.41 13.09 -3.66
CA VAL A 539 4.81 12.63 -3.75
C VAL A 539 5.17 12.20 -5.16
N ILE A 540 4.26 11.51 -5.87
CA ILE A 540 4.46 11.11 -7.27
C ILE A 540 4.63 12.35 -8.16
N ASN A 541 3.73 13.34 -8.02
CA ASN A 541 3.84 14.58 -8.78
C ASN A 541 5.15 15.34 -8.45
N LEU A 542 5.55 15.39 -7.18
CA LEU A 542 6.81 15.98 -6.76
C LEU A 542 8.01 15.28 -7.44
N LEU A 543 8.06 13.96 -7.45
CA LEU A 543 9.13 13.20 -8.09
C LEU A 543 9.18 13.47 -9.60
N GLN A 544 8.03 13.57 -10.28
CA GLN A 544 7.95 13.92 -11.70
C GLN A 544 8.45 15.35 -11.99
N ASP A 545 8.12 16.31 -11.11
CA ASP A 545 8.59 17.69 -11.23
C ASP A 545 10.11 17.77 -11.05
N LEU A 546 10.64 17.13 -9.98
CA LEU A 546 12.08 17.05 -9.72
C LEU A 546 12.84 16.35 -10.85
N GLN A 547 12.28 15.30 -11.45
CA GLN A 547 12.88 14.61 -12.59
C GLN A 547 13.07 15.57 -13.78
N ARG A 548 12.01 16.32 -14.12
CA ARG A 548 12.04 17.27 -15.23
C ARG A 548 12.97 18.45 -14.99
N GLU A 549 12.98 18.99 -13.77
CA GLU A 549 13.78 20.16 -13.43
C GLU A 549 15.28 19.84 -13.31
N LEU A 550 15.61 18.64 -12.79
CA LEU A 550 16.98 18.27 -12.47
C LEU A 550 17.58 17.23 -13.44
N GLY A 551 16.79 16.73 -14.40
CA GLY A 551 17.26 15.69 -15.35
C GLY A 551 17.57 14.35 -14.68
N LEU A 552 16.88 14.00 -13.60
CA LEU A 552 17.15 12.81 -12.80
C LEU A 552 16.72 11.53 -13.52
N ALA A 553 17.51 10.48 -13.40
CA ALA A 553 17.09 9.13 -13.73
C ALA A 553 16.56 8.42 -12.49
N TYR A 554 15.51 7.58 -12.65
CA TYR A 554 14.92 6.82 -11.57
C TYR A 554 14.90 5.32 -11.84
N LEU A 555 15.29 4.53 -10.85
CA LEU A 555 14.86 3.14 -10.71
C LEU A 555 13.76 3.11 -9.65
N PHE A 556 12.50 3.01 -10.10
CA PHE A 556 11.32 3.10 -9.24
C PHE A 556 10.81 1.70 -8.90
N ILE A 557 11.04 1.26 -7.68
CA ILE A 557 10.61 -0.05 -7.17
C ILE A 557 9.25 0.11 -6.51
N ALA A 558 8.25 -0.65 -6.94
CA ALA A 558 6.92 -0.68 -6.33
C ALA A 558 6.24 -2.04 -6.51
N HIS A 559 5.20 -2.27 -5.72
CA HIS A 559 4.27 -3.39 -5.91
C HIS A 559 2.95 -2.95 -6.56
N ASP A 560 2.64 -1.66 -6.56
CA ASP A 560 1.43 -1.08 -7.16
C ASP A 560 1.68 -0.67 -8.62
N LEU A 561 1.06 -1.42 -9.54
CA LEU A 561 1.14 -1.17 -10.97
C LEU A 561 0.47 0.15 -11.39
N SER A 562 -0.56 0.62 -10.66
CA SER A 562 -1.23 1.89 -10.96
C SER A 562 -0.28 3.07 -10.76
N VAL A 563 0.49 3.04 -9.67
CA VAL A 563 1.52 4.04 -9.37
C VAL A 563 2.62 4.02 -10.44
N VAL A 564 3.13 2.82 -10.75
CA VAL A 564 4.21 2.65 -11.74
C VAL A 564 3.78 3.16 -13.12
N ARG A 565 2.52 2.95 -13.51
CA ARG A 565 1.98 3.50 -14.75
C ARG A 565 2.11 5.03 -14.84
N HIS A 566 1.89 5.73 -13.73
CA HIS A 566 1.92 7.20 -13.73
C HIS A 566 3.34 7.79 -13.80
N ILE A 567 4.34 7.11 -13.23
CA ILE A 567 5.68 7.69 -13.09
C ILE A 567 6.68 7.12 -14.10
N SER A 568 6.51 5.88 -14.58
CA SER A 568 7.53 5.17 -15.37
C SER A 568 7.41 5.42 -16.87
N ASP A 569 8.53 5.33 -17.58
CA ASP A 569 8.64 5.31 -19.04
C ASP A 569 8.68 3.87 -19.56
N ARG A 570 9.47 3.02 -18.88
CA ARG A 570 9.55 1.57 -19.10
C ARG A 570 9.28 0.84 -17.80
N VAL A 571 8.83 -0.40 -17.90
CA VAL A 571 8.52 -1.25 -16.75
C VAL A 571 9.15 -2.64 -16.94
N ALA A 572 9.85 -3.10 -15.92
CA ALA A 572 10.39 -4.44 -15.80
C ALA A 572 9.61 -5.21 -14.72
N VAL A 573 9.06 -6.36 -15.08
CA VAL A 573 8.29 -7.24 -14.18
C VAL A 573 9.20 -8.33 -13.66
N MET A 574 9.30 -8.45 -12.33
CA MET A 574 10.20 -9.39 -11.65
C MET A 574 9.41 -10.49 -10.94
N TYR A 575 9.78 -11.73 -11.17
CA TYR A 575 9.23 -12.89 -10.48
C TYR A 575 10.35 -13.81 -10.00
N LEU A 576 10.34 -14.17 -8.72
CA LEU A 576 11.25 -15.12 -8.08
C LEU A 576 12.73 -14.92 -8.51
N GLY A 577 13.23 -13.68 -8.36
CA GLY A 577 14.61 -13.31 -8.64
C GLY A 577 14.97 -13.03 -10.10
N ARG A 578 14.03 -13.13 -11.05
CA ARG A 578 14.26 -12.94 -12.49
C ARG A 578 13.33 -11.92 -13.12
N ILE A 579 13.79 -11.20 -14.15
CA ILE A 579 12.92 -10.39 -14.99
C ILE A 579 12.19 -11.32 -15.96
N VAL A 580 10.87 -11.27 -15.95
CA VAL A 580 10.00 -12.12 -16.79
C VAL A 580 9.39 -11.37 -17.97
N GLU A 581 9.22 -10.05 -17.83
CA GLU A 581 8.73 -9.18 -18.91
C GLU A 581 9.30 -7.78 -18.73
N GLU A 582 9.68 -7.12 -19.82
CA GLU A 582 10.13 -5.73 -19.85
C GLU A 582 9.58 -5.06 -21.11
N SER A 583 9.01 -3.87 -20.95
CA SER A 583 8.41 -3.14 -22.07
C SER A 583 8.34 -1.64 -21.80
N THR A 584 7.99 -0.88 -22.84
CA THR A 584 7.51 0.49 -22.64
C THR A 584 6.19 0.47 -21.86
N LYS A 585 5.94 1.51 -21.09
CA LYS A 585 4.70 1.67 -20.33
C LYS A 585 3.46 1.39 -21.21
N ALA A 586 3.38 2.05 -22.37
CA ALA A 586 2.21 1.92 -23.25
C ALA A 586 1.96 0.46 -23.68
N ALA A 587 3.00 -0.24 -24.14
CA ALA A 587 2.86 -1.61 -24.62
C ALA A 587 2.53 -2.59 -23.48
N LEU A 588 3.16 -2.47 -22.31
CA LEU A 588 2.90 -3.36 -21.19
C LEU A 588 1.45 -3.29 -20.69
N TYR A 589 0.91 -2.07 -20.54
CA TYR A 589 -0.45 -1.88 -20.03
C TYR A 589 -1.55 -2.14 -21.06
N GLN A 590 -1.23 -2.02 -22.36
CA GLN A 590 -2.18 -2.38 -23.43
C GLN A 590 -2.20 -3.87 -23.70
N LEU A 591 -1.04 -4.52 -23.74
CA LEU A 591 -0.89 -5.92 -24.14
C LEU A 591 0.20 -6.62 -23.31
N PRO A 592 -0.11 -6.99 -22.06
CA PRO A 592 0.80 -7.81 -21.27
C PRO A 592 0.94 -9.20 -21.88
N LEU A 593 2.16 -9.67 -22.08
CA LEU A 593 2.46 -10.92 -22.80
C LEU A 593 2.73 -12.10 -21.86
N HIS A 594 3.34 -11.84 -20.71
CA HIS A 594 3.63 -12.90 -19.75
C HIS A 594 2.40 -13.19 -18.87
N PRO A 595 2.01 -14.47 -18.66
CA PRO A 595 0.83 -14.83 -17.83
C PRO A 595 0.88 -14.24 -16.41
N TYR A 596 2.04 -14.10 -15.82
CA TYR A 596 2.22 -13.45 -14.52
C TYR A 596 1.85 -11.95 -14.57
N THR A 597 2.30 -11.23 -15.59
CA THR A 597 1.95 -9.81 -15.78
C THR A 597 0.44 -9.63 -15.98
N GLN A 598 -0.18 -10.55 -16.76
CA GLN A 598 -1.63 -10.59 -16.95
C GLN A 598 -2.36 -10.77 -15.62
N SER A 599 -1.91 -11.71 -14.78
CA SER A 599 -2.49 -11.93 -13.45
C SER A 599 -2.30 -10.72 -12.54
N LEU A 600 -1.09 -10.13 -12.51
CA LEU A 600 -0.82 -8.91 -11.73
C LEU A 600 -1.77 -7.77 -12.11
N MET A 601 -1.94 -7.51 -13.41
CA MET A 601 -2.83 -6.44 -13.91
C MET A 601 -4.30 -6.73 -13.62
N SER A 602 -4.71 -7.99 -13.73
CA SER A 602 -6.09 -8.38 -13.40
C SER A 602 -6.40 -8.25 -11.92
N ALA A 603 -5.38 -8.33 -11.05
CA ALA A 603 -5.53 -8.25 -9.60
C ALA A 603 -5.63 -6.81 -9.06
N VAL A 604 -5.16 -5.80 -9.82
CA VAL A 604 -5.22 -4.38 -9.39
C VAL A 604 -6.67 -3.95 -9.22
N PRO A 605 -7.11 -3.45 -8.05
CA PRO A 605 -8.48 -2.96 -7.86
C PRO A 605 -8.78 -1.75 -8.75
N VAL A 606 -9.98 -1.69 -9.30
CA VAL A 606 -10.44 -0.56 -10.13
C VAL A 606 -11.45 0.25 -9.32
N PRO A 607 -11.30 1.58 -9.21
CA PRO A 607 -12.23 2.43 -8.49
C PRO A 607 -13.50 2.70 -9.32
N ASP A 608 -14.14 1.63 -9.76
CA ASP A 608 -15.39 1.63 -10.52
C ASP A 608 -16.28 0.47 -10.07
N PRO A 609 -17.35 0.75 -9.28
CA PRO A 609 -18.28 -0.27 -8.84
C PRO A 609 -19.02 -0.97 -10.00
N GLY A 610 -19.17 -0.33 -11.17
CA GLY A 610 -19.79 -0.92 -12.36
C GLY A 610 -18.96 -2.06 -12.95
N ALA A 611 -17.65 -2.01 -12.79
CA ALA A 611 -16.73 -3.05 -13.26
C ALA A 611 -16.82 -4.37 -12.46
N ARG A 612 -17.42 -4.35 -11.26
CA ARG A 612 -17.56 -5.53 -10.37
C ARG A 612 -18.21 -6.73 -11.04
N ALA A 613 -19.23 -6.50 -11.85
CA ALA A 613 -20.01 -7.58 -12.50
C ALA A 613 -19.36 -8.12 -13.78
N THR A 614 -18.53 -7.33 -14.47
CA THR A 614 -18.01 -7.65 -15.80
C THR A 614 -16.56 -8.12 -15.79
N ARG A 615 -15.81 -7.79 -14.74
CA ARG A 615 -14.39 -8.04 -14.66
C ARG A 615 -14.07 -9.46 -14.19
N GLN A 616 -13.42 -10.24 -15.04
CA GLN A 616 -12.87 -11.54 -14.68
C GLN A 616 -11.45 -11.37 -14.13
N ARG A 617 -11.24 -11.77 -12.88
CA ARG A 617 -9.92 -11.81 -12.25
C ARG A 617 -9.23 -13.12 -12.51
N ILE A 618 -7.94 -13.04 -12.80
CA ILE A 618 -7.08 -14.23 -12.84
C ILE A 618 -6.46 -14.36 -11.45
N LEU A 619 -7.12 -15.12 -10.58
CA LEU A 619 -6.58 -15.42 -9.26
C LEU A 619 -5.47 -16.46 -9.40
N LEU A 620 -4.28 -16.11 -8.90
CA LEU A 620 -3.17 -17.04 -8.87
C LEU A 620 -3.40 -18.07 -7.76
N GLU A 621 -3.36 -19.36 -8.12
CA GLU A 621 -3.44 -20.44 -7.15
C GLU A 621 -2.09 -20.68 -6.46
N GLY A 622 -2.15 -21.01 -5.17
CA GLY A 622 -0.97 -21.32 -4.37
C GLY A 622 -0.13 -20.10 -3.98
N ASP A 623 0.89 -20.36 -3.16
CA ASP A 623 1.83 -19.35 -2.68
C ASP A 623 3.03 -19.19 -3.63
N ILE A 624 3.79 -18.10 -3.44
CA ILE A 624 5.07 -17.90 -4.14
C ILE A 624 6.02 -19.05 -3.78
N PRO A 625 6.62 -19.74 -4.76
CA PRO A 625 7.58 -20.81 -4.49
C PRO A 625 8.77 -20.32 -3.67
N ASN A 626 9.33 -21.23 -2.87
CA ASN A 626 10.46 -20.90 -2.01
C ASN A 626 11.73 -20.58 -2.85
N PRO A 627 12.33 -19.39 -2.73
CA PRO A 627 13.53 -19.01 -3.46
C PRO A 627 14.78 -19.84 -3.09
N ALA A 628 14.71 -20.62 -2.00
CA ALA A 628 15.75 -21.58 -1.65
C ALA A 628 15.69 -22.89 -2.47
N SER A 629 14.51 -23.18 -3.02
CA SER A 629 14.26 -24.36 -3.86
C SER A 629 13.33 -23.95 -5.00
N PRO A 630 13.82 -23.12 -5.96
CA PRO A 630 12.98 -22.64 -7.05
C PRO A 630 12.53 -23.82 -7.94
N PRO A 631 11.33 -23.75 -8.55
CA PRO A 631 10.85 -24.74 -9.47
C PRO A 631 11.81 -24.95 -10.65
N THR A 632 11.88 -26.18 -11.17
CA THR A 632 12.63 -26.49 -12.41
C THR A 632 11.96 -25.82 -13.61
N GLY A 633 12.70 -25.57 -14.69
CA GLY A 633 12.17 -24.95 -15.88
C GLY A 633 11.71 -23.48 -15.64
N CYS A 634 10.53 -23.14 -16.10
CA CYS A 634 9.93 -21.83 -15.85
C CYS A 634 9.55 -21.68 -14.37
N HIS A 635 10.10 -20.72 -13.66
CA HIS A 635 9.83 -20.53 -12.23
C HIS A 635 8.34 -20.25 -11.91
N PHE A 636 7.59 -19.74 -12.89
CA PHE A 636 6.16 -19.42 -12.72
C PHE A 636 5.22 -20.60 -13.02
N HIS A 637 5.70 -21.71 -13.62
CA HIS A 637 4.84 -22.80 -14.07
C HIS A 637 3.88 -23.37 -13.00
N PRO A 638 4.22 -23.43 -11.69
CA PRO A 638 3.30 -24.00 -10.69
C PRO A 638 2.03 -23.16 -10.46
N ARG A 639 2.09 -21.86 -10.83
CA ARG A 639 0.98 -20.90 -10.65
C ARG A 639 0.42 -20.42 -12.00
N CYS A 640 0.95 -20.93 -13.11
CA CYS A 640 0.64 -20.42 -14.44
C CYS A 640 -0.56 -21.15 -15.05
N PHE A 641 -1.60 -20.43 -15.39
CA PHE A 641 -2.79 -20.95 -16.07
C PHE A 641 -2.56 -21.38 -17.53
N LYS A 642 -1.40 -21.03 -18.13
CA LYS A 642 -0.95 -21.48 -19.46
C LYS A 642 0.16 -22.54 -19.38
N ALA A 643 0.43 -23.12 -18.21
CA ALA A 643 1.55 -24.06 -18.02
C ALA A 643 1.39 -25.33 -18.85
N THR A 644 2.48 -25.76 -19.48
CA THR A 644 2.60 -27.03 -20.22
C THR A 644 3.77 -27.85 -19.69
N GLU A 645 3.93 -29.11 -20.16
CA GLU A 645 5.06 -29.94 -19.79
C GLU A 645 6.43 -29.34 -20.18
N LEU A 646 6.48 -28.54 -21.26
CA LEU A 646 7.68 -27.80 -21.63
C LEU A 646 8.09 -26.81 -20.53
N CYS A 647 7.12 -26.10 -19.95
CA CYS A 647 7.37 -25.13 -18.88
C CYS A 647 7.96 -25.76 -17.62
N LYS A 648 7.67 -27.03 -17.36
CA LYS A 648 8.24 -27.78 -16.21
C LYS A 648 9.70 -28.18 -16.42
N ARG A 649 10.10 -28.38 -17.67
CA ARG A 649 11.41 -28.92 -18.03
C ARG A 649 12.42 -27.85 -18.41
N GLU A 650 11.98 -26.84 -19.15
CA GLU A 650 12.87 -25.85 -19.76
C GLU A 650 12.57 -24.43 -19.24
N SER A 651 13.64 -23.69 -18.93
CA SER A 651 13.54 -22.28 -18.56
C SER A 651 13.42 -21.43 -19.84
N PRO A 652 12.38 -20.61 -20.01
CA PRO A 652 12.24 -19.78 -21.21
C PRO A 652 13.33 -18.70 -21.26
N ALA A 653 13.87 -18.48 -22.47
CA ALA A 653 14.82 -17.40 -22.72
C ALA A 653 14.12 -16.04 -22.68
N PHE A 654 14.80 -15.01 -22.19
CA PHE A 654 14.32 -13.63 -22.19
C PHE A 654 14.61 -12.96 -23.54
N VAL A 655 13.64 -13.01 -24.45
CA VAL A 655 13.79 -12.59 -25.85
C VAL A 655 12.80 -11.49 -26.25
N ALA A 656 13.12 -10.74 -27.31
CA ALA A 656 12.21 -9.77 -27.91
C ALA A 656 10.98 -10.47 -28.50
N TYR A 657 9.79 -9.94 -28.25
CA TYR A 657 8.55 -10.43 -28.85
C TYR A 657 8.36 -9.80 -30.24
N PRO A 658 8.10 -10.60 -31.29
CA PRO A 658 8.01 -10.08 -32.64
C PRO A 658 6.93 -8.99 -32.79
N GLY A 659 7.30 -7.86 -33.40
CA GLY A 659 6.37 -6.74 -33.65
C GLY A 659 6.01 -5.90 -32.40
N SER A 660 6.71 -6.09 -31.27
CA SER A 660 6.48 -5.34 -30.02
C SER A 660 7.82 -4.86 -29.43
N PRO A 661 7.84 -3.73 -28.72
CA PRO A 661 9.01 -3.29 -27.96
C PRO A 661 9.24 -4.15 -26.70
N THR A 662 8.45 -5.19 -26.49
CA THR A 662 8.46 -6.04 -25.30
C THR A 662 9.50 -7.15 -25.39
N ARG A 663 10.23 -7.38 -24.31
CA ARG A 663 11.03 -8.58 -24.09
C ARG A 663 10.34 -9.46 -23.03
N VAL A 664 10.27 -10.76 -23.26
CA VAL A 664 9.50 -11.66 -22.40
C VAL A 664 10.18 -13.04 -22.28
N ALA A 665 10.13 -13.60 -21.08
CA ALA A 665 10.62 -14.95 -20.76
C ALA A 665 9.43 -15.91 -20.59
N CYS A 666 8.80 -16.31 -21.71
CA CYS A 666 7.68 -17.25 -21.70
C CYS A 666 7.63 -18.08 -22.94
N HIS A 667 7.39 -19.41 -22.84
CA HIS A 667 7.19 -20.30 -23.98
C HIS A 667 5.85 -20.06 -24.68
N HIS A 668 4.87 -19.47 -23.97
CA HIS A 668 3.51 -19.20 -24.45
C HIS A 668 3.16 -17.72 -24.31
N ALA A 669 4.13 -16.84 -24.64
CA ALA A 669 3.91 -15.39 -24.63
C ALA A 669 2.79 -15.02 -25.61
N GLY A 670 1.89 -14.15 -25.18
CA GLY A 670 0.77 -13.68 -26.03
C GLY A 670 -0.38 -13.15 -25.20
N PRO A 671 -1.38 -12.50 -25.85
CA PRO A 671 -2.55 -11.96 -25.19
C PRO A 671 -3.32 -13.05 -24.42
N LEU A 672 -4.25 -12.61 -23.58
CA LEU A 672 -5.25 -13.49 -23.00
C LEU A 672 -6.10 -14.09 -24.12
N PRO A 673 -6.45 -15.37 -24.06
CA PRO A 673 -7.29 -16.03 -25.06
C PRO A 673 -8.70 -15.42 -25.13
#